data_2824381fccf837b37a902bf6a0a07265
#
_entry.id   2824381fccf837b37a902bf6a0a07265
#
_cell.length_a   1.000
_cell.length_b   1.000
_cell.length_c   1.000
_cell.angle_alpha   90.00
_cell.angle_beta   90.00
_cell.angle_gamma   90.00
#
_symmetry.space_group_name_H-M   'P 1'
#
loop_
_entity.id
_entity.type
_entity.pdbx_description
1 polymer ?
#
loop_
_entity_poly.entity_id
_entity_poly.type
_entity_poly.pdbx_seq_one_letter_code
_entity_poly.pdbx_strand_id
1 'polypeptide(L)'
;MVLYEYYTGKNQKLEKRLSLLYQAEPAFYIDMPDGESAPVFDYKTFPFEIFEAAPLCHKKGKTRDHISYINLACTFDIESTTILNAEPAYAFMYQWQYCIEDYVFMGCTWEQYMEFTEILSSRLHLWIKQDNKELTGRSLVTYIHNYSFEFQFQRYFLGELVNPLITDKYCPLLIHTTAGHTYRCSYRLSNKSLESFTKGFKHAKLAGDLDYSIIRYPHPEDPKNGLKDIELAYCYNDVKGLAEAIRDRLDKDRYNIATIPLTSTGYVRKDTQRSMNANPRNRGKFQDTKLTPNLYRLCRAAFRGGNTHANAAHTGQLIGKTEGKIYHYDIGSSYPASILCGTYPIGPFVSMYCSGLPIKYKDNEKLISKLNKASKDWCMLLRVRLTNIEYIGNCGVPYIARSKTLVRIADQPDIVEDNGRIFSAPLVEVVVTEIDLDTILKNYKYNECFIVEAYKSWRGKLPEELRSVVLDYYKRKTLLKHSESEEDKYNYAKAKENLNSTYGMMVMRIDRLEFEYVENEYREIHKTLQEQIDKYYDSKSNCLQYQWGVWVTAWSRARLQRGLDICGPDLLYTDTDSVFFINDKHIAEFEQLNNELEAEAIAAGAVAQNRDGESFPIGVWDREDDCILFKTLGAKKYLYSVDGVTIESTIAGVSKKLGREYFTKNGFEAFKDGTCIKESGKIQAIYNNDEPHYIEHDGLKILTAANIAMIPTEYTVHITPSYSQFIDTIIKSLKQ
;
A
#
# COMPACT_ATOMS: atom_id res chain seq x y z
N MET A 1 16.47 30.95 -1.23
CA MET A 1 17.88 30.60 -1.26
C MET A 1 18.20 29.45 -2.22
N VAL A 2 17.38 28.42 -2.36
CA VAL A 2 17.57 27.30 -3.33
C VAL A 2 17.57 27.77 -4.80
N LEU A 3 16.74 28.72 -5.17
CA LEU A 3 16.80 29.35 -6.50
C LEU A 3 18.11 30.07 -6.76
N TYR A 4 18.75 30.66 -5.74
CA TYR A 4 20.01 31.40 -5.84
C TYR A 4 21.20 30.47 -6.14
N GLU A 5 21.29 29.32 -5.48
CA GLU A 5 22.39 28.36 -5.70
C GLU A 5 22.32 27.66 -7.08
N TYR A 6 21.12 27.45 -7.60
CA TYR A 6 20.93 26.83 -8.93
C TYR A 6 21.29 27.76 -10.11
N TYR A 7 21.32 29.09 -9.90
CA TYR A 7 21.35 30.07 -11.00
C TYR A 7 22.58 30.99 -11.02
N THR A 8 23.54 30.86 -10.11
CA THR A 8 24.71 31.77 -9.98
C THR A 8 25.80 31.68 -11.08
N GLY A 9 25.46 31.20 -12.26
CA GLY A 9 26.39 31.11 -13.36
C GLY A 9 25.90 31.68 -14.69
N LYS A 10 26.19 32.95 -15.00
CA LYS A 10 26.26 33.51 -16.34
C LYS A 10 25.03 34.09 -17.03
N ASN A 11 24.10 34.80 -16.38
CA ASN A 11 23.04 35.45 -17.15
C ASN A 11 22.57 36.80 -16.55
N GLN A 12 22.85 37.92 -17.24
CA GLN A 12 22.37 39.29 -16.89
C GLN A 12 20.84 39.41 -16.80
N LYS A 13 20.08 38.57 -17.55
CA LYS A 13 18.62 38.45 -17.43
C LYS A 13 18.18 37.89 -16.08
N LEU A 14 18.99 37.07 -15.48
CA LEU A 14 18.74 36.44 -14.17
C LEU A 14 18.92 37.43 -13.03
N GLU A 15 19.99 38.26 -13.07
CA GLU A 15 20.21 39.28 -12.03
C GLU A 15 19.09 40.32 -12.01
N LYS A 16 18.57 40.70 -13.19
CA LYS A 16 17.42 41.60 -13.26
C LYS A 16 16.11 40.98 -12.67
N ARG A 17 15.94 39.66 -12.81
CA ARG A 17 14.78 38.92 -12.26
C ARG A 17 14.94 38.63 -10.78
N LEU A 18 16.15 38.35 -10.30
CA LEU A 18 16.44 38.23 -8.87
C LEU A 18 16.21 39.56 -8.13
N SER A 19 16.47 40.72 -8.78
CA SER A 19 16.15 42.03 -8.20
C SER A 19 14.64 42.26 -8.00
N LEU A 20 13.79 41.58 -8.75
CA LEU A 20 12.33 41.62 -8.58
C LEU A 20 11.89 40.80 -7.34
N LEU A 21 12.62 39.74 -6.98
CA LEU A 21 12.35 38.97 -5.76
C LEU A 21 12.54 39.79 -4.49
N TYR A 22 13.58 40.65 -4.47
CA TYR A 22 13.83 41.55 -3.34
C TYR A 22 12.76 42.65 -3.20
N GLN A 23 11.87 42.79 -4.19
CA GLN A 23 10.74 43.72 -4.17
C GLN A 23 9.41 43.07 -3.78
N ALA A 24 9.37 41.73 -3.64
CA ALA A 24 8.16 41.04 -3.19
C ALA A 24 8.03 41.20 -1.67
N GLU A 25 7.10 42.04 -1.25
CA GLU A 25 6.78 42.22 0.17
C GLU A 25 5.72 41.18 0.58
N PRO A 26 5.90 40.53 1.75
CA PRO A 26 4.87 39.66 2.30
C PRO A 26 3.58 40.44 2.60
N ALA A 27 2.44 39.82 2.37
CA ALA A 27 1.15 40.35 2.78
C ALA A 27 1.02 40.40 4.31
N PHE A 28 1.53 39.34 4.96
CA PHE A 28 1.62 39.25 6.42
C PHE A 28 2.68 38.22 6.84
N TYR A 29 2.98 38.19 8.13
CA TYR A 29 3.84 37.21 8.74
C TYR A 29 3.06 36.35 9.73
N ILE A 30 3.45 35.09 9.85
CA ILE A 30 2.95 34.13 10.83
C ILE A 30 4.04 33.94 11.89
N ASP A 31 3.69 34.06 13.17
CA ASP A 31 4.56 33.68 14.25
C ASP A 31 4.57 32.18 14.43
N MET A 32 5.71 31.54 14.08
CA MET A 32 5.86 30.09 14.10
C MET A 32 6.13 29.57 15.52
N PRO A 33 5.79 28.31 15.85
CA PRO A 33 6.01 27.73 17.18
C PRO A 33 7.49 27.71 17.64
N ASP A 34 8.43 27.74 16.69
CA ASP A 34 9.87 27.80 16.96
C ASP A 34 10.40 29.23 17.26
N GLY A 35 9.52 30.23 17.21
CA GLY A 35 9.84 31.64 17.44
C GLY A 35 10.34 32.38 16.20
N GLU A 36 10.38 31.74 15.04
CA GLU A 36 10.65 32.42 13.78
C GLU A 36 9.36 33.03 13.20
N SER A 37 9.52 33.94 12.23
CA SER A 37 8.38 34.50 11.46
C SER A 37 8.42 33.99 10.04
N ALA A 38 7.30 33.42 9.57
CA ALA A 38 7.14 32.88 8.22
C ALA A 38 6.35 33.85 7.32
N PRO A 39 6.86 34.23 6.14
CA PRO A 39 6.18 35.18 5.24
C PRO A 39 5.09 34.47 4.42
N VAL A 40 3.93 35.10 4.31
CA VAL A 40 2.86 34.78 3.34
C VAL A 40 2.76 35.92 2.34
N PHE A 41 2.74 35.60 1.04
CA PHE A 41 2.78 36.58 -0.04
C PHE A 41 1.40 36.81 -0.65
N ASP A 42 1.15 38.05 -1.07
CA ASP A 42 -0.04 38.39 -1.86
C ASP A 42 0.18 37.97 -3.31
N TYR A 43 -0.64 37.02 -3.78
CA TYR A 43 -0.59 36.52 -5.14
C TYR A 43 -0.92 37.57 -6.22
N LYS A 44 -1.61 38.66 -5.86
CA LYS A 44 -1.97 39.73 -6.81
C LYS A 44 -0.77 40.61 -7.16
N THR A 45 0.13 40.79 -6.21
CA THR A 45 1.29 41.67 -6.36
C THR A 45 2.60 40.93 -6.54
N PHE A 46 2.62 39.62 -6.33
CA PHE A 46 3.83 38.80 -6.42
C PHE A 46 4.37 38.73 -7.86
N PRO A 47 5.69 38.94 -8.08
CA PRO A 47 6.30 38.93 -9.43
C PRO A 47 6.54 37.50 -9.93
N PHE A 48 5.51 36.80 -10.39
CA PHE A 48 5.58 35.41 -10.88
C PHE A 48 6.53 35.21 -12.07
N GLU A 49 6.87 36.29 -12.78
CA GLU A 49 7.84 36.28 -13.89
C GLU A 49 9.22 35.73 -13.50
N ILE A 50 9.55 35.74 -12.21
CA ILE A 50 10.78 35.11 -11.70
C ILE A 50 10.84 33.62 -12.02
N PHE A 51 9.69 32.94 -11.98
CA PHE A 51 9.61 31.51 -12.25
C PHE A 51 9.70 31.17 -13.75
N GLU A 52 9.57 32.14 -14.65
CA GLU A 52 9.82 31.91 -16.07
C GLU A 52 11.26 31.47 -16.37
N ALA A 53 12.21 31.83 -15.49
CA ALA A 53 13.59 31.40 -15.59
C ALA A 53 13.84 29.97 -15.07
N ALA A 54 12.86 29.35 -14.42
CA ALA A 54 12.99 27.99 -13.94
C ALA A 54 13.25 27.01 -15.09
N PRO A 55 14.10 26.00 -14.90
CA PRO A 55 14.41 25.03 -15.93
C PRO A 55 13.16 24.31 -16.40
N LEU A 56 13.05 24.15 -17.72
CA LEU A 56 12.05 23.27 -18.31
C LEU A 56 12.57 21.85 -18.37
N CYS A 57 11.74 20.89 -18.03
CA CYS A 57 12.05 19.48 -18.13
C CYS A 57 10.99 18.71 -18.93
N HIS A 58 11.44 17.62 -19.55
CA HIS A 58 10.61 16.80 -20.41
C HIS A 58 10.76 15.33 -20.02
N LYS A 59 9.79 14.51 -20.36
CA LYS A 59 9.95 13.05 -20.29
C LYS A 59 11.03 12.64 -21.30
N LYS A 60 11.99 11.82 -20.88
CA LYS A 60 13.04 11.29 -21.78
C LYS A 60 12.47 10.18 -22.68
N GLY A 61 12.88 10.17 -23.97
CA GLY A 61 12.54 9.14 -24.93
C GLY A 61 11.44 9.54 -25.91
N LYS A 62 11.06 8.61 -26.80
CA LYS A 62 9.91 8.77 -27.71
C LYS A 62 8.63 8.64 -26.88
N THR A 63 8.19 9.72 -26.30
CA THR A 63 6.89 9.81 -25.60
C THR A 63 5.87 10.36 -26.57
N ARG A 64 4.60 9.96 -26.38
CA ARG A 64 3.47 10.51 -27.10
C ARG A 64 3.24 11.96 -26.71
N ASP A 65 3.44 12.28 -25.42
CA ASP A 65 3.18 13.60 -24.88
C ASP A 65 4.42 14.50 -25.03
N HIS A 66 4.20 15.73 -25.42
CA HIS A 66 5.21 16.79 -25.64
C HIS A 66 5.00 17.96 -24.67
N ILE A 67 4.80 17.64 -23.37
CA ILE A 67 4.63 18.64 -22.33
C ILE A 67 5.99 19.11 -21.81
N SER A 68 6.18 20.42 -21.75
CA SER A 68 7.29 21.08 -21.09
C SER A 68 6.88 21.45 -19.67
N TYR A 69 7.42 20.75 -18.69
CA TYR A 69 7.13 21.01 -17.27
C TYR A 69 8.13 22.01 -16.71
N ILE A 70 7.63 22.99 -15.95
CA ILE A 70 8.46 23.90 -15.16
C ILE A 70 8.98 23.10 -13.94
N ASN A 71 10.29 23.05 -13.73
CA ASN A 71 10.91 22.22 -12.68
C ASN A 71 10.89 22.93 -11.33
N LEU A 72 9.71 23.20 -10.81
CA LEU A 72 9.43 23.78 -9.50
C LEU A 72 8.68 22.79 -8.62
N ALA A 73 8.96 22.75 -7.33
CA ALA A 73 8.19 22.01 -6.35
C ALA A 73 7.01 22.88 -5.90
N CYS A 74 5.82 22.60 -6.45
CA CYS A 74 4.60 23.27 -6.05
C CYS A 74 3.70 22.31 -5.29
N THR A 75 3.03 22.83 -4.25
CA THR A 75 2.13 22.07 -3.39
C THR A 75 0.87 22.87 -3.07
N PHE A 76 -0.21 22.16 -2.80
CA PHE A 76 -1.51 22.75 -2.48
C PHE A 76 -2.21 21.88 -1.44
N ASP A 77 -2.95 22.53 -0.55
CA ASP A 77 -3.76 21.89 0.47
C ASP A 77 -4.94 22.80 0.87
N ILE A 78 -5.98 22.24 1.49
CA ILE A 78 -7.15 22.99 1.98
C ILE A 78 -7.49 22.56 3.40
N GLU A 79 -8.11 23.53 4.14
CA GLU A 79 -8.75 23.23 5.40
C GLU A 79 -10.27 23.34 5.24
N SER A 80 -10.98 22.42 5.87
CA SER A 80 -12.43 22.33 5.73
C SER A 80 -13.14 22.21 7.06
N THR A 81 -14.34 22.79 7.12
CA THR A 81 -15.29 22.58 8.22
C THR A 81 -16.29 21.50 7.82
N THR A 82 -16.63 20.61 8.76
CA THR A 82 -17.64 19.57 8.57
C THR A 82 -18.86 19.86 9.42
N ILE A 83 -20.04 19.88 8.80
CA ILE A 83 -21.34 20.06 9.46
C ILE A 83 -21.99 18.69 9.61
N LEU A 84 -21.82 18.07 10.76
CA LEU A 84 -22.31 16.71 11.05
C LEU A 84 -23.80 16.63 11.36
N ASN A 85 -24.39 17.75 11.86
CA ASN A 85 -25.80 17.78 12.27
C ASN A 85 -26.77 18.05 11.10
N ALA A 86 -26.26 18.21 9.88
CA ALA A 86 -27.07 18.33 8.68
C ALA A 86 -27.41 16.96 8.10
N GLU A 87 -28.53 16.85 7.39
CA GLU A 87 -28.92 15.64 6.66
C GLU A 87 -29.06 15.95 5.15
N PRO A 88 -28.11 15.47 4.32
CA PRO A 88 -26.88 14.76 4.67
C PRO A 88 -25.82 15.69 5.29
N ALA A 89 -24.92 15.13 6.09
CA ALA A 89 -23.76 15.85 6.58
C ALA A 89 -22.88 16.32 5.41
N TYR A 90 -22.28 17.50 5.52
CA TYR A 90 -21.46 18.09 4.46
C TYR A 90 -20.24 18.81 5.01
N ALA A 91 -19.28 19.09 4.13
CA ALA A 91 -18.12 19.90 4.45
C ALA A 91 -17.93 21.01 3.41
N PHE A 92 -17.24 22.07 3.79
CA PHE A 92 -16.84 23.15 2.89
C PHE A 92 -15.45 23.66 3.27
N MET A 93 -14.70 24.14 2.26
CA MET A 93 -13.41 24.77 2.46
C MET A 93 -13.58 26.16 3.11
N TYR A 94 -12.75 26.45 4.10
CA TYR A 94 -12.64 27.79 4.67
C TYR A 94 -11.26 28.41 4.49
N GLN A 95 -10.23 27.59 4.14
CA GLN A 95 -8.85 28.04 3.95
C GLN A 95 -8.21 27.21 2.85
N TRP A 96 -7.45 27.84 1.95
CA TRP A 96 -6.55 27.16 1.04
C TRP A 96 -5.14 27.74 1.16
N GLN A 97 -4.13 26.90 0.97
CA GLN A 97 -2.74 27.26 0.96
C GLN A 97 -2.01 26.67 -0.24
N TYR A 98 -1.12 27.42 -0.84
CA TYR A 98 -0.33 27.03 -1.98
C TYR A 98 1.13 27.42 -1.80
N CYS A 99 2.06 26.52 -2.07
CA CYS A 99 3.48 26.80 -2.01
C CYS A 99 4.13 26.61 -3.38
N ILE A 100 5.00 27.54 -3.78
CA ILE A 100 5.91 27.41 -4.92
C ILE A 100 7.33 27.57 -4.38
N GLU A 101 8.07 26.46 -4.24
CA GLU A 101 9.39 26.39 -3.61
C GLU A 101 9.38 27.00 -2.18
N ASP A 102 9.88 28.22 -2.05
CA ASP A 102 9.98 28.92 -0.75
C ASP A 102 8.85 29.92 -0.50
N TYR A 103 7.94 30.11 -1.45
CA TYR A 103 6.89 31.13 -1.39
C TYR A 103 5.53 30.51 -1.11
N VAL A 104 4.90 30.97 -0.04
CA VAL A 104 3.57 30.49 0.38
C VAL A 104 2.53 31.59 0.14
N PHE A 105 1.42 31.19 -0.43
CA PHE A 105 0.23 31.98 -0.73
C PHE A 105 -0.95 31.36 0.00
N MET A 106 -1.85 32.20 0.52
CA MET A 106 -3.05 31.76 1.23
C MET A 106 -4.29 32.53 0.77
N GLY A 107 -5.44 31.91 0.91
CA GLY A 107 -6.73 32.53 0.71
C GLY A 107 -7.84 31.66 1.26
N CYS A 108 -9.09 32.12 1.21
CA CYS A 108 -10.20 31.45 1.89
C CYS A 108 -11.41 31.17 1.01
N THR A 109 -11.42 31.61 -0.26
CA THR A 109 -12.51 31.32 -1.19
C THR A 109 -12.01 30.67 -2.48
N TRP A 110 -12.92 29.98 -3.18
CA TRP A 110 -12.61 29.38 -4.48
C TRP A 110 -12.42 30.42 -5.57
N GLU A 111 -13.07 31.59 -5.47
CA GLU A 111 -12.89 32.71 -6.38
C GLU A 111 -11.45 33.24 -6.31
N GLN A 112 -10.91 33.39 -5.09
CA GLN A 112 -9.51 33.76 -4.90
C GLN A 112 -8.55 32.71 -5.46
N TYR A 113 -8.85 31.42 -5.27
CA TYR A 113 -8.05 30.33 -5.83
C TYR A 113 -8.06 30.32 -7.38
N MET A 114 -9.23 30.57 -7.99
CA MET A 114 -9.34 30.67 -9.46
C MET A 114 -8.53 31.86 -9.98
N GLU A 115 -8.69 33.05 -9.36
CA GLU A 115 -7.89 34.23 -9.70
C GLU A 115 -6.39 33.95 -9.62
N PHE A 116 -5.94 33.28 -8.55
CA PHE A 116 -4.55 32.87 -8.36
C PHE A 116 -4.07 31.94 -9.49
N THR A 117 -4.83 30.91 -9.82
CA THR A 117 -4.46 29.95 -10.89
C THR A 117 -4.49 30.57 -12.28
N GLU A 118 -5.39 31.53 -12.55
CA GLU A 118 -5.42 32.30 -13.79
C GLU A 118 -4.19 33.21 -13.93
N ILE A 119 -3.76 33.87 -12.84
CA ILE A 119 -2.54 34.67 -12.81
C ILE A 119 -1.33 33.77 -13.13
N LEU A 120 -1.20 32.60 -12.48
CA LEU A 120 -0.15 31.65 -12.76
C LEU A 120 -0.15 31.20 -14.24
N SER A 121 -1.32 30.86 -14.80
CA SER A 121 -1.45 30.45 -16.18
C SER A 121 -0.99 31.56 -17.15
N SER A 122 -1.42 32.78 -16.88
CA SER A 122 -1.09 33.94 -17.70
C SER A 122 0.41 34.29 -17.61
N ARG A 123 0.95 34.46 -16.39
CA ARG A 123 2.32 34.92 -16.15
C ARG A 123 3.37 33.88 -16.53
N LEU A 124 3.05 32.60 -16.40
CA LEU A 124 3.96 31.50 -16.75
C LEU A 124 3.71 30.92 -18.14
N HIS A 125 2.78 31.51 -18.90
CA HIS A 125 2.40 31.06 -20.26
C HIS A 125 2.04 29.57 -20.29
N LEU A 126 1.21 29.14 -19.33
CA LEU A 126 0.78 27.76 -19.21
C LEU A 126 -0.37 27.46 -20.16
N TRP A 127 -0.34 26.27 -20.74
CA TRP A 127 -1.42 25.73 -21.55
C TRP A 127 -1.15 24.26 -21.86
N ILE A 128 -2.20 23.45 -21.99
CA ILE A 128 -2.12 22.06 -22.50
C ILE A 128 -3.26 21.86 -23.48
N LYS A 129 -2.98 21.25 -24.61
CA LYS A 129 -3.99 20.77 -25.54
C LYS A 129 -3.79 19.30 -25.86
N GLN A 130 -4.86 18.67 -26.30
CA GLN A 130 -4.86 17.29 -26.76
C GLN A 130 -5.20 17.22 -28.23
N ASP A 131 -4.27 16.64 -29.04
CA ASP A 131 -4.47 16.32 -30.44
C ASP A 131 -4.23 14.82 -30.64
N ASN A 132 -5.15 14.09 -31.29
CA ASN A 132 -5.00 12.65 -31.58
C ASN A 132 -4.57 11.80 -30.37
N LYS A 133 -5.05 12.13 -29.18
CA LYS A 133 -4.66 11.52 -27.88
C LYS A 133 -3.23 11.83 -27.44
N GLU A 134 -2.61 12.82 -28.02
CA GLU A 134 -1.30 13.34 -27.62
C GLU A 134 -1.45 14.66 -26.89
N LEU A 135 -0.71 14.86 -25.80
CA LEU A 135 -0.71 16.09 -25.04
C LEU A 135 0.49 16.95 -25.43
N THR A 136 0.24 18.24 -25.69
CA THR A 136 1.30 19.21 -25.94
C THR A 136 1.04 20.50 -25.16
N GLY A 137 2.11 21.13 -24.67
CA GLY A 137 1.98 22.40 -23.98
C GLY A 137 3.04 22.66 -22.93
N ARG A 138 2.79 23.68 -22.11
CA ARG A 138 3.64 24.10 -20.99
C ARG A 138 2.85 23.96 -19.69
N SER A 139 3.44 23.34 -18.68
CA SER A 139 2.72 22.96 -17.46
C SER A 139 3.50 23.22 -16.17
N LEU A 140 2.76 23.63 -15.15
CA LEU A 140 3.21 23.67 -13.76
C LEU A 140 2.62 22.49 -13.01
N VAL A 141 3.47 21.74 -12.27
CA VAL A 141 3.06 20.56 -11.50
C VAL A 141 2.87 20.91 -10.03
N THR A 142 1.67 20.67 -9.52
CA THR A 142 1.31 20.85 -8.12
C THR A 142 1.05 19.50 -7.46
N TYR A 143 1.71 19.25 -6.34
CA TYR A 143 1.47 18.06 -5.53
C TYR A 143 0.45 18.35 -4.43
N ILE A 144 -0.47 17.42 -4.25
CA ILE A 144 -1.50 17.45 -3.22
C ILE A 144 -1.40 16.15 -2.44
N HIS A 145 -1.42 16.22 -1.11
CA HIS A 145 -1.31 15.03 -0.29
C HIS A 145 -2.69 14.40 -0.06
N ASN A 146 -2.90 13.17 -0.54
CA ASN A 146 -4.21 12.50 -0.57
C ASN A 146 -5.26 13.20 -1.46
N TYR A 147 -4.87 13.54 -2.66
CA TYR A 147 -5.65 14.34 -3.63
C TYR A 147 -7.10 13.88 -3.85
N SER A 148 -7.46 12.69 -3.42
CA SER A 148 -8.84 12.21 -3.46
C SER A 148 -9.82 13.06 -2.63
N PHE A 149 -9.34 13.76 -1.61
CA PHE A 149 -10.16 14.66 -0.79
C PHE A 149 -10.31 16.03 -1.47
N GLU A 150 -9.22 16.73 -1.74
CA GLU A 150 -9.23 18.08 -2.32
C GLU A 150 -9.87 18.09 -3.69
N PHE A 151 -9.72 17.01 -4.47
CA PHE A 151 -10.33 16.94 -5.80
C PHE A 151 -11.84 17.04 -5.78
N GLN A 152 -12.53 16.55 -4.73
CA GLN A 152 -13.99 16.63 -4.64
C GLN A 152 -14.48 18.08 -4.51
N PHE A 153 -13.69 18.97 -3.92
CA PHE A 153 -13.96 20.40 -3.85
C PHE A 153 -13.47 21.12 -5.11
N GLN A 154 -12.22 20.83 -5.50
CA GLN A 154 -11.51 21.57 -6.55
C GLN A 154 -12.10 21.32 -7.95
N ARG A 155 -12.65 20.13 -8.22
CA ARG A 155 -13.10 19.69 -9.56
C ARG A 155 -14.05 20.65 -10.27
N TYR A 156 -14.84 21.39 -9.53
CA TYR A 156 -15.78 22.37 -10.08
C TYR A 156 -15.11 23.65 -10.60
N PHE A 157 -13.84 23.87 -10.26
CA PHE A 157 -13.05 25.07 -10.56
C PHE A 157 -11.84 24.79 -11.46
N LEU A 158 -11.61 23.55 -11.87
CA LEU A 158 -10.46 23.19 -12.69
C LEU A 158 -10.61 23.49 -14.18
N GLY A 159 -11.81 23.84 -14.62
CA GLY A 159 -12.11 23.97 -16.04
C GLY A 159 -12.05 22.63 -16.77
N GLU A 160 -11.64 22.65 -18.05
CA GLU A 160 -11.56 21.46 -18.87
C GLU A 160 -10.37 20.59 -18.51
N LEU A 161 -10.63 19.30 -18.25
CA LEU A 161 -9.63 18.31 -17.93
C LEU A 161 -9.16 17.56 -19.19
N VAL A 162 -7.85 17.28 -19.25
CA VAL A 162 -7.21 16.61 -20.39
C VAL A 162 -6.61 15.29 -19.93
N ASN A 163 -7.16 14.18 -20.42
CA ASN A 163 -6.71 12.81 -20.11
C ASN A 163 -6.44 12.57 -18.60
N PRO A 164 -7.42 12.78 -17.73
CA PRO A 164 -7.25 12.55 -16.31
C PRO A 164 -6.94 11.06 -16.04
N LEU A 165 -5.93 10.77 -15.20
CA LEU A 165 -5.61 9.43 -14.77
C LEU A 165 -6.25 9.16 -13.40
N ILE A 166 -7.35 8.42 -13.42
CA ILE A 166 -8.12 8.04 -12.23
C ILE A 166 -7.96 6.54 -12.03
N THR A 167 -7.54 6.14 -10.84
CA THR A 167 -7.24 4.73 -10.52
C THR A 167 -8.43 4.01 -9.91
N ASP A 168 -9.35 4.75 -9.30
CA ASP A 168 -10.59 4.28 -8.70
C ASP A 168 -11.55 5.47 -8.58
N LYS A 169 -12.85 5.23 -8.35
CA LYS A 169 -13.81 6.30 -8.09
C LYS A 169 -13.27 7.20 -6.95
N TYR A 170 -13.31 8.51 -7.13
CA TYR A 170 -12.77 9.52 -6.21
C TYR A 170 -11.24 9.51 -5.97
N CYS A 171 -10.47 8.72 -6.73
CA CYS A 171 -9.02 8.59 -6.54
C CYS A 171 -8.23 9.07 -7.77
N PRO A 172 -8.14 10.38 -8.03
CA PRO A 172 -7.28 10.90 -9.09
C PRO A 172 -5.80 10.74 -8.72
N LEU A 173 -5.02 10.28 -9.67
CA LEU A 173 -3.57 10.15 -9.55
C LEU A 173 -2.85 11.30 -10.26
N LEU A 174 -3.40 11.74 -11.38
CA LEU A 174 -2.86 12.78 -12.25
C LEU A 174 -4.02 13.47 -12.98
N ILE A 175 -4.07 14.77 -12.88
CA ILE A 175 -5.01 15.63 -13.60
C ILE A 175 -4.22 16.66 -14.39
N HIS A 176 -4.56 16.83 -15.66
CA HIS A 176 -4.10 17.94 -16.48
C HIS A 176 -5.29 18.85 -16.81
N THR A 177 -5.10 20.17 -16.73
CA THR A 177 -6.10 21.15 -17.19
C THR A 177 -5.63 21.82 -18.47
N THR A 178 -6.55 22.29 -19.31
CA THR A 178 -6.22 23.08 -20.50
C THR A 178 -5.49 24.38 -20.16
N ALA A 179 -5.70 24.91 -18.94
CA ALA A 179 -4.99 26.07 -18.40
C ALA A 179 -3.53 25.80 -18.01
N GLY A 180 -3.01 24.59 -18.24
CA GLY A 180 -1.61 24.24 -18.02
C GLY A 180 -1.25 23.80 -16.60
N HIS A 181 -2.23 23.62 -15.71
CA HIS A 181 -1.98 23.06 -14.39
C HIS A 181 -1.99 21.54 -14.44
N THR A 182 -1.02 20.92 -13.76
CA THR A 182 -0.94 19.46 -13.60
C THR A 182 -0.92 19.12 -12.12
N TYR A 183 -1.95 18.44 -11.63
CA TYR A 183 -2.07 18.04 -10.23
C TYR A 183 -1.68 16.57 -10.05
N ARG A 184 -0.92 16.26 -9.00
CA ARG A 184 -0.44 14.91 -8.68
C ARG A 184 -0.61 14.58 -7.22
N CYS A 185 -0.97 13.34 -6.93
CA CYS A 185 -1.11 12.84 -5.56
C CYS A 185 0.25 12.47 -4.95
N SER A 186 0.72 13.20 -3.93
CA SER A 186 1.98 12.92 -3.23
C SER A 186 1.86 11.75 -2.23
N TYR A 187 0.67 11.44 -1.72
CA TYR A 187 0.44 10.23 -0.95
C TYR A 187 0.73 8.97 -1.76
N ARG A 188 0.31 8.92 -3.03
CA ARG A 188 0.61 7.80 -3.92
C ARG A 188 2.09 7.71 -4.28
N LEU A 189 2.77 8.83 -4.34
CA LEU A 189 4.22 8.90 -4.58
C LEU A 189 5.01 8.40 -3.37
N SER A 190 4.63 8.80 -2.15
CA SER A 190 5.37 8.51 -0.91
C SER A 190 4.91 7.23 -0.22
N ASN A 191 3.63 6.87 -0.34
CA ASN A 191 2.95 5.83 0.44
C ASN A 191 3.09 6.03 1.97
N LYS A 192 3.15 7.28 2.41
CA LYS A 192 3.32 7.70 3.81
C LYS A 192 2.28 8.76 4.15
N SER A 193 1.91 8.89 5.43
CA SER A 193 1.18 10.07 5.90
C SER A 193 2.01 11.33 5.70
N LEU A 194 1.38 12.52 5.65
CA LEU A 194 2.07 13.79 5.50
C LEU A 194 3.08 14.00 6.65
N GLU A 195 2.67 13.73 7.89
CA GLU A 195 3.55 13.74 9.07
C GLU A 195 4.82 12.88 8.87
N SER A 196 4.64 11.64 8.40
CA SER A 196 5.77 10.74 8.16
C SER A 196 6.61 11.13 6.95
N PHE A 197 6.01 11.76 5.94
CA PHE A 197 6.70 12.17 4.72
C PHE A 197 7.51 13.44 4.94
N THR A 198 7.03 14.37 5.78
CA THR A 198 7.71 15.63 6.10
C THR A 198 8.60 15.54 7.34
N LYS A 199 8.62 14.40 8.05
CA LYS A 199 9.43 14.20 9.25
C LYS A 199 10.91 14.47 8.99
N GLY A 200 11.50 15.34 9.80
CA GLY A 200 12.93 15.72 9.73
C GLY A 200 13.21 16.93 8.85
N PHE A 201 12.22 17.50 8.18
CA PHE A 201 12.34 18.80 7.51
C PHE A 201 12.05 19.95 8.51
N LYS A 202 12.50 21.15 8.15
CA LYS A 202 12.29 22.35 8.97
C LYS A 202 10.79 22.62 9.18
N HIS A 203 10.01 22.52 8.11
CA HIS A 203 8.57 22.76 8.15
C HIS A 203 7.79 21.43 8.17
N ALA A 204 8.22 20.48 9.03
CA ALA A 204 7.47 19.26 9.23
C ALA A 204 6.04 19.55 9.72
N LYS A 205 5.09 18.66 9.33
CA LYS A 205 3.72 18.77 9.84
C LYS A 205 3.71 18.88 11.36
N LEU A 206 3.02 19.88 11.88
CA LEU A 206 2.95 20.14 13.32
C LEU A 206 2.20 19.01 14.04
N ALA A 207 2.63 18.70 15.26
CA ALA A 207 1.93 17.74 16.09
C ALA A 207 0.67 18.40 16.67
N GLY A 208 -0.45 17.68 16.59
CA GLY A 208 -1.77 18.19 16.94
C GLY A 208 -2.50 18.70 15.71
N ASP A 209 -3.74 18.28 15.58
CA ASP A 209 -4.60 18.73 14.50
C ASP A 209 -5.22 20.08 14.85
N LEU A 210 -5.70 20.78 13.83
CA LEU A 210 -6.64 21.87 14.05
C LEU A 210 -7.84 21.33 14.83
N ASP A 211 -8.41 22.15 15.70
CA ASP A 211 -9.66 21.76 16.38
C ASP A 211 -10.82 21.77 15.35
N TYR A 212 -11.08 20.60 14.78
CA TYR A 212 -12.15 20.39 13.81
C TYR A 212 -13.56 20.40 14.41
N SER A 213 -13.70 20.53 15.73
CA SER A 213 -14.99 20.76 16.38
C SER A 213 -15.49 22.21 16.21
N ILE A 214 -14.59 23.13 15.90
CA ILE A 214 -14.90 24.54 15.67
C ILE A 214 -15.33 24.72 14.24
N ILE A 215 -16.56 25.22 14.03
CA ILE A 215 -17.05 25.62 12.71
C ILE A 215 -16.40 26.95 12.32
N ARG A 216 -15.62 26.93 11.22
CA ARG A 216 -14.97 28.12 10.66
C ARG A 216 -15.55 28.43 9.30
N TYR A 217 -15.79 29.71 9.06
CA TYR A 217 -16.25 30.22 7.76
C TYR A 217 -15.15 31.08 7.12
N PRO A 218 -15.17 31.23 5.78
CA PRO A 218 -14.26 32.17 5.10
C PRO A 218 -14.49 33.62 5.49
N HIS A 219 -13.40 34.36 5.73
CA HIS A 219 -13.41 35.80 5.99
C HIS A 219 -12.49 36.52 4.98
N PRO A 220 -12.93 36.72 3.71
CA PRO A 220 -12.09 37.24 2.63
C PRO A 220 -11.57 38.67 2.87
N GLU A 221 -12.17 39.41 3.78
CA GLU A 221 -11.74 40.77 4.18
C GLU A 221 -10.54 40.74 5.13
N ASP A 222 -10.30 39.64 5.81
CA ASP A 222 -9.17 39.46 6.72
C ASP A 222 -8.06 38.63 6.06
N PRO A 223 -6.83 39.19 5.86
CA PRO A 223 -5.71 38.43 5.29
C PRO A 223 -5.37 37.15 6.05
N LYS A 224 -5.65 37.10 7.36
CA LYS A 224 -5.45 35.91 8.21
C LYS A 224 -6.70 35.02 8.33
N ASN A 225 -7.78 35.36 7.64
CA ASN A 225 -9.04 34.61 7.63
C ASN A 225 -9.60 34.33 9.05
N GLY A 226 -9.42 35.22 9.99
CA GLY A 226 -9.82 35.05 11.39
C GLY A 226 -9.04 33.96 12.15
N LEU A 227 -7.99 33.37 11.56
CA LEU A 227 -7.18 32.31 12.16
C LEU A 227 -6.09 32.86 13.06
N LYS A 228 -5.75 32.10 14.09
CA LYS A 228 -4.60 32.38 14.97
C LYS A 228 -3.31 31.95 14.29
N ASP A 229 -2.17 32.52 14.70
CA ASP A 229 -0.88 32.21 14.11
C ASP A 229 -0.51 30.71 14.23
N ILE A 230 -0.91 30.02 15.30
CA ILE A 230 -0.69 28.57 15.44
C ILE A 230 -1.48 27.75 14.39
N GLU A 231 -2.69 28.20 14.06
CA GLU A 231 -3.54 27.55 13.04
C GLU A 231 -3.00 27.85 11.63
N LEU A 232 -2.54 29.09 11.40
CA LEU A 232 -1.87 29.46 10.15
C LEU A 232 -0.53 28.76 9.98
N ALA A 233 0.24 28.56 11.06
CA ALA A 233 1.48 27.81 11.05
C ALA A 233 1.25 26.35 10.68
N TYR A 234 0.15 25.76 11.13
CA TYR A 234 -0.27 24.43 10.73
C TYR A 234 -0.51 24.36 9.20
N CYS A 235 -1.34 25.26 8.65
CA CYS A 235 -1.62 25.36 7.21
C CYS A 235 -0.32 25.61 6.39
N TYR A 236 0.54 26.50 6.90
CA TYR A 236 1.84 26.83 6.28
C TYR A 236 2.73 25.59 6.15
N ASN A 237 2.86 24.83 7.24
CA ASN A 237 3.73 23.67 7.29
C ASN A 237 3.22 22.53 6.41
N ASP A 238 1.92 22.37 6.24
CA ASP A 238 1.35 21.32 5.40
C ASP A 238 1.78 21.47 3.92
N VAL A 239 1.83 22.69 3.40
CA VAL A 239 2.30 22.92 2.01
C VAL A 239 3.81 23.13 1.93
N LYS A 240 4.43 23.88 2.86
CA LYS A 240 5.87 24.17 2.81
C LYS A 240 6.69 22.91 3.09
N GLY A 241 6.34 22.14 4.11
CA GLY A 241 6.99 20.87 4.41
C GLY A 241 6.84 19.84 3.29
N LEU A 242 5.65 19.81 2.65
CA LEU A 242 5.46 18.95 1.49
C LEU A 242 6.34 19.37 0.31
N ALA A 243 6.52 20.69 0.04
CA ALA A 243 7.40 21.18 -1.02
C ALA A 243 8.87 20.80 -0.75
N GLU A 244 9.32 20.93 0.49
CA GLU A 244 10.66 20.48 0.92
C GLU A 244 10.85 18.97 0.70
N ALA A 245 9.88 18.16 1.11
CA ALA A 245 9.92 16.70 0.91
C ALA A 245 9.92 16.29 -0.57
N ILE A 246 9.17 16.97 -1.42
CA ILE A 246 9.16 16.73 -2.86
C ILE A 246 10.49 17.12 -3.47
N ARG A 247 11.06 18.28 -3.12
CA ARG A 247 12.36 18.74 -3.62
C ARG A 247 13.48 17.77 -3.21
N ASP A 248 13.55 17.43 -1.92
CA ASP A 248 14.50 16.46 -1.41
C ASP A 248 14.43 15.11 -2.14
N ARG A 249 13.20 14.63 -2.41
CA ARG A 249 13.00 13.38 -3.15
C ARG A 249 13.44 13.47 -4.61
N LEU A 250 13.22 14.60 -5.28
CA LEU A 250 13.72 14.83 -6.64
C LEU A 250 15.25 14.77 -6.69
N ASP A 251 15.91 15.42 -5.75
CA ASP A 251 17.37 15.54 -5.69
C ASP A 251 18.02 14.19 -5.31
N LYS A 252 17.59 13.55 -4.22
CA LYS A 252 18.11 12.26 -3.76
C LYS A 252 17.90 11.16 -4.77
N ASP A 253 16.73 11.13 -5.42
CA ASP A 253 16.40 10.12 -6.42
C ASP A 253 16.94 10.43 -7.81
N ARG A 254 17.54 11.61 -8.00
CA ARG A 254 18.05 12.10 -9.29
C ARG A 254 16.99 12.11 -10.39
N TYR A 255 15.78 12.49 -10.04
CA TYR A 255 14.67 12.74 -10.95
C TYR A 255 14.40 14.24 -11.07
N ASN A 256 13.64 14.60 -12.10
CA ASN A 256 13.01 15.91 -12.23
C ASN A 256 11.48 15.73 -12.25
N ILE A 257 10.75 16.84 -12.22
CA ILE A 257 9.29 16.84 -12.20
C ILE A 257 8.66 16.01 -13.34
N ALA A 258 9.27 16.01 -14.54
CA ALA A 258 8.75 15.25 -15.69
C ALA A 258 8.97 13.74 -15.56
N THR A 259 10.04 13.33 -14.88
CA THR A 259 10.53 11.93 -14.91
C THR A 259 10.29 11.16 -13.62
N ILE A 260 9.97 11.84 -12.51
CA ILE A 260 9.64 11.18 -11.24
C ILE A 260 8.41 10.25 -11.42
N PRO A 261 8.42 9.04 -10.87
CA PRO A 261 7.25 8.17 -10.88
C PRO A 261 6.05 8.80 -10.18
N LEU A 262 4.83 8.46 -10.61
CA LEU A 262 3.60 8.94 -9.97
C LEU A 262 3.27 8.19 -8.67
N THR A 263 3.87 7.01 -8.47
CA THR A 263 3.60 6.16 -7.31
C THR A 263 4.89 5.56 -6.77
N SER A 264 4.91 5.19 -5.49
CA SER A 264 6.04 4.49 -4.87
C SER A 264 6.42 3.20 -5.63
N THR A 265 5.43 2.41 -6.04
CA THR A 265 5.64 1.20 -6.86
C THR A 265 6.13 1.52 -8.28
N GLY A 266 5.97 2.76 -8.73
CA GLY A 266 6.45 3.21 -10.05
C GLY A 266 7.96 3.16 -10.19
N TYR A 267 8.72 3.31 -9.10
CA TYR A 267 10.18 3.15 -9.08
C TYR A 267 10.57 1.72 -9.43
N VAL A 268 10.02 0.77 -8.70
CA VAL A 268 10.29 -0.66 -8.92
C VAL A 268 9.84 -1.11 -10.30
N ARG A 269 8.70 -0.59 -10.78
CA ARG A 269 8.22 -0.88 -12.14
C ARG A 269 9.21 -0.41 -13.20
N LYS A 270 9.77 0.79 -13.06
CA LYS A 270 10.79 1.31 -14.00
C LYS A 270 12.06 0.47 -13.99
N ASP A 271 12.57 0.11 -12.80
CA ASP A 271 13.78 -0.68 -12.67
C ASP A 271 13.57 -2.10 -13.23
N THR A 272 12.46 -2.73 -12.88
CA THR A 272 12.09 -4.05 -13.42
C THR A 272 11.91 -4.02 -14.94
N GLN A 273 11.19 -3.03 -15.46
CA GLN A 273 11.00 -2.88 -16.92
C GLN A 273 12.31 -2.65 -17.64
N ARG A 274 13.20 -1.81 -17.09
CA ARG A 274 14.52 -1.55 -17.68
C ARG A 274 15.35 -2.82 -17.75
N SER A 275 15.39 -3.58 -16.65
CA SER A 275 16.13 -4.84 -16.60
C SER A 275 15.53 -5.89 -17.52
N MET A 276 14.22 -6.12 -17.47
CA MET A 276 13.54 -7.10 -18.33
C MET A 276 13.67 -6.81 -19.82
N ASN A 277 13.61 -5.54 -20.22
CA ASN A 277 13.74 -5.11 -21.62
C ASN A 277 15.19 -5.16 -22.13
N ALA A 278 16.18 -5.28 -21.25
CA ALA A 278 17.58 -5.50 -21.67
C ALA A 278 17.74 -6.82 -22.42
N ASN A 279 16.87 -7.80 -22.17
CA ASN A 279 16.80 -9.06 -22.90
C ASN A 279 15.54 -9.12 -23.80
N PRO A 280 15.68 -8.95 -25.12
CA PRO A 280 14.52 -8.94 -26.03
C PRO A 280 13.69 -10.24 -26.01
N ARG A 281 14.30 -11.38 -25.63
CA ARG A 281 13.59 -12.67 -25.52
C ARG A 281 12.50 -12.66 -24.44
N ASN A 282 12.64 -11.82 -23.42
CA ASN A 282 11.65 -11.73 -22.34
C ASN A 282 10.29 -11.25 -22.87
N ARG A 283 10.29 -10.34 -23.86
CA ARG A 283 9.03 -9.87 -24.48
C ARG A 283 8.29 -10.98 -25.23
N GLY A 284 8.99 -11.81 -25.97
CA GLY A 284 8.42 -12.98 -26.64
C GLY A 284 7.82 -13.95 -25.62
N LYS A 285 8.61 -14.34 -24.61
CA LYS A 285 8.14 -15.22 -23.53
C LYS A 285 6.92 -14.65 -22.78
N PHE A 286 6.87 -13.33 -22.57
CA PHE A 286 5.73 -12.67 -21.95
C PHE A 286 4.44 -12.84 -22.74
N GLN A 287 4.52 -12.75 -24.08
CA GLN A 287 3.39 -12.97 -24.97
C GLN A 287 3.01 -14.48 -25.06
N ASP A 288 3.99 -15.36 -25.16
CA ASP A 288 3.78 -16.81 -25.28
C ASP A 288 3.07 -17.40 -24.05
N THR A 289 3.24 -16.77 -22.89
CA THR A 289 2.64 -17.21 -21.61
C THR A 289 1.38 -16.44 -21.23
N LYS A 290 0.78 -15.72 -22.16
CA LYS A 290 -0.47 -14.98 -22.00
C LYS A 290 -1.59 -15.89 -21.47
N LEU A 291 -2.27 -15.43 -20.43
CA LEU A 291 -3.40 -16.16 -19.86
C LEU A 291 -4.66 -15.96 -20.70
N THR A 292 -5.44 -17.02 -20.86
CA THR A 292 -6.82 -16.92 -21.33
C THR A 292 -7.72 -16.40 -20.19
N PRO A 293 -8.93 -15.88 -20.48
CA PRO A 293 -9.88 -15.48 -19.43
C PRO A 293 -10.15 -16.57 -18.38
N ASN A 294 -10.28 -17.83 -18.82
CA ASN A 294 -10.50 -18.95 -17.89
C ASN A 294 -9.28 -19.18 -16.99
N LEU A 295 -8.08 -19.25 -17.55
CA LEU A 295 -6.85 -19.40 -16.77
C LEU A 295 -6.61 -18.24 -15.82
N TYR A 296 -6.92 -17.01 -16.25
CA TYR A 296 -6.83 -15.86 -15.36
C TYR A 296 -7.80 -15.97 -14.17
N ARG A 297 -9.07 -16.37 -14.41
CA ARG A 297 -10.05 -16.61 -13.33
C ARG A 297 -9.57 -17.70 -12.38
N LEU A 298 -9.01 -18.78 -12.88
CA LEU A 298 -8.44 -19.84 -12.05
C LEU A 298 -7.23 -19.34 -11.24
N CYS A 299 -6.30 -18.60 -11.86
CA CYS A 299 -5.18 -17.97 -11.14
C CYS A 299 -5.67 -17.01 -10.05
N ARG A 300 -6.73 -16.24 -10.32
CA ARG A 300 -7.38 -15.36 -9.35
C ARG A 300 -7.98 -16.14 -8.18
N ALA A 301 -8.65 -17.25 -8.44
CA ALA A 301 -9.20 -18.13 -7.41
C ALA A 301 -8.10 -18.83 -6.59
N ALA A 302 -6.99 -19.21 -7.24
CA ALA A 302 -5.83 -19.80 -6.57
C ALA A 302 -5.03 -18.80 -5.74
N PHE A 303 -5.07 -17.50 -6.10
CA PHE A 303 -4.32 -16.47 -5.38
C PHE A 303 -4.80 -16.34 -3.95
N ARG A 304 -3.86 -16.50 -3.00
CA ARG A 304 -4.03 -16.28 -1.55
C ARG A 304 -2.87 -15.42 -1.07
N GLY A 305 -3.14 -14.50 -0.13
CA GLY A 305 -2.10 -13.77 0.60
C GLY A 305 -1.37 -14.67 1.61
N GLY A 306 -0.69 -14.05 2.55
CA GLY A 306 -0.10 -14.72 3.70
C GLY A 306 -1.15 -15.29 4.65
N ASN A 307 -0.77 -16.25 5.47
CA ASN A 307 -1.63 -16.78 6.53
C ASN A 307 -1.54 -15.87 7.75
N THR A 308 -2.71 -15.42 8.25
CA THR A 308 -2.82 -14.71 9.52
C THR A 308 -3.87 -15.43 10.33
N HIS A 309 -3.51 -15.92 11.52
CA HIS A 309 -4.42 -16.70 12.35
C HIS A 309 -3.97 -16.76 13.81
N ALA A 310 -4.93 -16.91 14.72
CA ALA A 310 -4.69 -17.18 16.13
C ALA A 310 -5.03 -18.65 16.41
N ASN A 311 -4.20 -19.35 17.17
CA ASN A 311 -4.54 -20.68 17.63
C ASN A 311 -5.71 -20.60 18.64
N ALA A 312 -6.83 -21.21 18.31
CA ALA A 312 -8.05 -21.18 19.14
C ALA A 312 -7.83 -21.71 20.56
N ALA A 313 -6.88 -22.63 20.75
CA ALA A 313 -6.52 -23.21 22.06
C ALA A 313 -6.00 -22.13 23.05
N HIS A 314 -5.40 -21.07 22.55
CA HIS A 314 -4.82 -19.98 23.35
C HIS A 314 -5.57 -18.65 23.22
N THR A 315 -6.60 -18.59 22.38
CA THR A 315 -7.37 -17.36 22.13
C THR A 315 -8.17 -16.95 23.37
N GLY A 316 -8.12 -15.64 23.69
CA GLY A 316 -8.81 -15.06 24.85
C GLY A 316 -8.02 -15.14 26.16
N GLN A 317 -6.96 -15.94 26.23
CA GLN A 317 -6.13 -16.14 27.42
C GLN A 317 -4.97 -15.15 27.44
N LEU A 318 -4.55 -14.72 28.64
CA LEU A 318 -3.33 -13.96 28.85
C LEU A 318 -2.19 -14.96 29.10
N ILE A 319 -1.29 -15.08 28.15
CA ILE A 319 -0.15 -16.00 28.15
C ILE A 319 1.09 -15.28 28.70
N GLY A 320 1.98 -16.00 29.40
CA GLY A 320 3.28 -15.54 29.85
C GLY A 320 3.44 -15.43 31.36
N LYS A 321 2.34 -15.41 32.16
CA LYS A 321 2.43 -15.39 33.62
C LYS A 321 2.95 -16.71 34.22
N THR A 322 2.60 -17.81 33.59
CA THR A 322 2.92 -19.18 34.04
C THR A 322 3.75 -19.94 33.02
N GLU A 323 3.65 -19.63 31.75
CA GLU A 323 4.26 -20.34 30.63
C GLU A 323 5.72 -19.90 30.34
N GLY A 324 6.21 -18.85 31.02
CA GLY A 324 7.55 -18.32 30.80
C GLY A 324 7.61 -17.35 29.61
N LYS A 325 8.73 -17.36 28.89
CA LYS A 325 8.94 -16.50 27.73
C LYS A 325 8.13 -16.92 26.51
N ILE A 326 7.71 -15.93 25.75
CA ILE A 326 7.05 -16.09 24.47
C ILE A 326 8.04 -15.68 23.38
N TYR A 327 8.32 -16.62 22.49
CA TYR A 327 9.28 -16.44 21.42
C TYR A 327 8.61 -15.86 20.20
N HIS A 328 9.27 -14.90 19.56
CA HIS A 328 8.82 -14.27 18.33
C HIS A 328 9.87 -14.48 17.25
N TYR A 329 9.46 -15.09 16.13
CA TYR A 329 10.31 -15.31 14.96
C TYR A 329 9.63 -14.75 13.71
N ASP A 330 10.44 -14.17 12.80
CA ASP A 330 9.98 -13.59 11.53
C ASP A 330 10.86 -14.06 10.37
N ILE A 331 10.27 -14.32 9.20
CA ILE A 331 11.04 -14.71 8.00
C ILE A 331 11.63 -13.47 7.34
N GLY A 332 12.93 -13.36 7.35
CA GLY A 332 13.68 -12.26 6.74
C GLY A 332 13.38 -12.08 5.26
N SER A 333 12.50 -11.10 4.88
CA SER A 333 12.11 -10.80 3.49
C SER A 333 11.45 -11.98 2.77
N SER A 334 10.37 -12.54 3.32
CA SER A 334 9.68 -13.75 2.89
C SER A 334 9.29 -13.81 1.40
N TYR A 335 8.58 -12.79 0.87
CA TYR A 335 8.21 -12.77 -0.55
C TYR A 335 9.41 -12.61 -1.48
N PRO A 336 10.40 -11.72 -1.22
CA PRO A 336 11.64 -11.67 -1.99
C PRO A 336 12.42 -13.00 -1.97
N ALA A 337 12.50 -13.68 -0.81
CA ALA A 337 13.10 -15.00 -0.71
C ALA A 337 12.40 -16.01 -1.62
N SER A 338 11.05 -15.98 -1.62
CA SER A 338 10.27 -16.83 -2.52
C SER A 338 10.60 -16.53 -3.98
N ILE A 339 10.71 -15.23 -4.39
CA ILE A 339 11.07 -14.84 -5.77
C ILE A 339 12.44 -15.39 -6.17
N LEU A 340 13.42 -15.31 -5.30
CA LEU A 340 14.82 -15.70 -5.60
C LEU A 340 15.03 -17.21 -5.53
N CYS A 341 14.47 -17.88 -4.53
CA CYS A 341 14.69 -19.30 -4.26
C CYS A 341 13.66 -20.22 -4.92
N GLY A 342 12.43 -19.75 -5.13
CA GLY A 342 11.32 -20.53 -5.68
C GLY A 342 11.46 -20.93 -7.15
N THR A 343 10.48 -21.68 -7.61
CA THR A 343 10.31 -22.10 -9.02
C THR A 343 8.87 -21.81 -9.49
N TYR A 344 8.70 -21.53 -10.80
CA TYR A 344 7.56 -20.85 -11.35
C TYR A 344 7.11 -21.42 -12.66
N PRO A 345 5.82 -21.23 -13.08
CA PRO A 345 5.37 -21.55 -14.42
C PRO A 345 6.03 -20.59 -15.43
N ILE A 346 6.98 -21.12 -16.22
CA ILE A 346 7.76 -20.35 -17.19
C ILE A 346 7.34 -20.58 -18.64
N GLY A 347 6.41 -21.48 -18.88
CA GLY A 347 5.80 -21.77 -20.18
C GLY A 347 4.30 -21.52 -20.19
N PRO A 348 3.64 -21.70 -21.35
CA PRO A 348 2.18 -21.67 -21.44
C PRO A 348 1.55 -22.80 -20.60
N PHE A 349 0.37 -22.54 -20.07
CA PHE A 349 -0.42 -23.58 -19.42
C PHE A 349 -1.09 -24.49 -20.46
N VAL A 350 -0.91 -25.78 -20.28
CA VAL A 350 -1.59 -26.82 -21.07
C VAL A 350 -2.50 -27.64 -20.17
N SER A 351 -3.70 -27.98 -20.68
CA SER A 351 -4.65 -28.80 -19.94
C SER A 351 -4.09 -30.20 -19.71
N MET A 352 -4.43 -30.78 -18.57
CA MET A 352 -4.11 -32.15 -18.20
C MET A 352 -5.38 -32.99 -18.21
N TYR A 353 -5.27 -34.23 -18.63
CA TYR A 353 -6.36 -35.18 -18.51
C TYR A 353 -6.63 -35.49 -17.03
N CYS A 354 -7.89 -35.35 -16.62
CA CYS A 354 -8.39 -35.72 -15.29
C CYS A 354 -9.31 -36.93 -15.45
N SER A 355 -8.99 -38.01 -14.76
CA SER A 355 -9.79 -39.27 -14.88
C SER A 355 -11.22 -39.11 -14.33
N GLY A 356 -11.51 -38.08 -13.56
CA GLY A 356 -12.78 -37.89 -12.87
C GLY A 356 -13.04 -38.91 -11.74
N LEU A 357 -12.12 -39.84 -11.51
CA LEU A 357 -12.26 -40.86 -10.47
C LEU A 357 -11.83 -40.28 -9.09
N PRO A 358 -12.58 -40.60 -8.03
CA PRO A 358 -12.22 -40.15 -6.68
C PRO A 358 -10.96 -40.88 -6.17
N ILE A 359 -10.14 -40.13 -5.45
CA ILE A 359 -9.01 -40.63 -4.70
C ILE A 359 -9.40 -40.68 -3.24
N LYS A 360 -9.44 -41.87 -2.64
CA LYS A 360 -9.79 -42.04 -1.23
C LYS A 360 -8.62 -41.66 -0.31
N TYR A 361 -8.93 -41.19 0.89
CA TYR A 361 -7.90 -40.79 1.88
C TYR A 361 -6.88 -41.89 2.18
N LYS A 362 -7.26 -43.17 2.17
CA LYS A 362 -6.33 -44.30 2.31
C LYS A 362 -5.21 -44.32 1.25
N ASP A 363 -5.41 -43.65 0.11
CA ASP A 363 -4.45 -43.54 -0.98
C ASP A 363 -3.73 -42.14 -0.99
N ASN A 364 -3.89 -41.35 0.08
CA ASN A 364 -3.36 -39.97 0.16
C ASN A 364 -1.85 -39.92 -0.01
N GLU A 365 -1.09 -40.81 0.62
CA GLU A 365 0.37 -40.86 0.47
C GLU A 365 0.80 -41.13 -0.97
N LYS A 366 0.05 -41.98 -1.70
CA LYS A 366 0.30 -42.22 -3.12
C LYS A 366 0.01 -40.97 -3.96
N LEU A 367 -1.04 -40.22 -3.61
CA LEU A 367 -1.36 -38.98 -4.28
C LEU A 367 -0.28 -37.94 -4.04
N ILE A 368 0.17 -37.74 -2.80
CA ILE A 368 1.29 -36.84 -2.43
C ILE A 368 2.58 -37.26 -3.19
N SER A 369 2.92 -38.54 -3.21
CA SER A 369 4.09 -39.02 -3.94
C SER A 369 4.01 -38.74 -5.45
N LYS A 370 2.84 -38.95 -6.08
CA LYS A 370 2.63 -38.63 -7.51
C LYS A 370 2.75 -37.12 -7.75
N LEU A 371 2.15 -36.30 -6.87
CA LEU A 371 2.21 -34.84 -6.92
C LEU A 371 3.66 -34.35 -6.85
N ASN A 372 4.43 -34.85 -5.88
CA ASN A 372 5.84 -34.53 -5.69
C ASN A 372 6.72 -34.97 -6.87
N LYS A 373 6.42 -36.11 -7.46
CA LYS A 373 7.12 -36.57 -8.69
C LYS A 373 6.84 -35.63 -9.86
N ALA A 374 5.57 -35.28 -10.10
CA ALA A 374 5.18 -34.39 -11.18
C ALA A 374 5.67 -32.96 -10.99
N SER A 375 5.73 -32.50 -9.74
CA SER A 375 6.18 -31.15 -9.40
C SER A 375 7.68 -30.92 -9.62
N LYS A 376 8.48 -31.95 -9.91
CA LYS A 376 9.89 -31.77 -10.30
C LYS A 376 10.02 -31.00 -11.61
N ASP A 377 9.16 -31.28 -12.57
CA ASP A 377 9.22 -30.71 -13.93
C ASP A 377 8.10 -29.70 -14.21
N TRP A 378 7.01 -29.75 -13.44
CA TRP A 378 5.78 -29.01 -13.72
C TRP A 378 5.29 -28.19 -12.54
N CYS A 379 4.89 -26.95 -12.82
CA CYS A 379 3.97 -26.19 -11.99
C CYS A 379 2.54 -26.54 -12.39
N MET A 380 1.67 -26.79 -11.42
CA MET A 380 0.30 -27.24 -11.68
C MET A 380 -0.72 -26.31 -11.05
N LEU A 381 -1.74 -25.94 -11.84
CA LEU A 381 -2.93 -25.22 -11.37
C LEU A 381 -4.09 -26.18 -11.35
N LEU A 382 -4.66 -26.43 -10.17
CA LEU A 382 -5.56 -27.54 -9.91
C LEU A 382 -6.85 -27.03 -9.28
N ARG A 383 -8.00 -27.41 -9.87
CA ARG A 383 -9.31 -27.28 -9.24
C ARG A 383 -9.64 -28.61 -8.58
N VAL A 384 -9.77 -28.59 -7.27
CA VAL A 384 -9.89 -29.81 -6.45
C VAL A 384 -11.15 -29.73 -5.62
N ARG A 385 -11.88 -30.85 -5.57
CA ARG A 385 -13.06 -31.05 -4.73
C ARG A 385 -12.75 -32.12 -3.69
N LEU A 386 -13.02 -31.79 -2.44
CA LEU A 386 -12.81 -32.67 -1.28
C LEU A 386 -14.14 -32.86 -0.55
N THR A 387 -14.45 -34.11 -0.17
CA THR A 387 -15.69 -34.45 0.57
C THR A 387 -15.38 -34.84 2.01
N ASN A 388 -16.24 -34.41 2.93
CA ASN A 388 -16.13 -34.64 4.38
C ASN A 388 -14.72 -34.38 4.91
N ILE A 389 -14.27 -33.13 4.71
CA ILE A 389 -12.94 -32.73 5.16
C ILE A 389 -12.94 -32.37 6.64
N GLU A 390 -11.84 -32.67 7.31
CA GLU A 390 -11.57 -32.35 8.70
C GLU A 390 -10.10 -32.00 8.88
N TYR A 391 -9.83 -30.88 9.56
CA TYR A 391 -8.48 -30.45 9.87
C TYR A 391 -7.84 -31.38 10.91
N ILE A 392 -6.67 -31.90 10.60
CA ILE A 392 -5.89 -32.82 11.44
C ILE A 392 -4.49 -32.28 11.79
N GLY A 393 -4.17 -31.04 11.36
CA GLY A 393 -2.91 -30.39 11.69
C GLY A 393 -2.79 -30.09 13.19
N ASN A 394 -1.56 -30.03 13.69
CA ASN A 394 -1.29 -29.89 15.12
C ASN A 394 -1.08 -28.43 15.57
N CYS A 395 -0.91 -27.49 14.64
CA CYS A 395 -0.58 -26.09 14.95
C CYS A 395 -1.82 -25.18 15.22
N GLY A 396 -3.04 -25.72 15.09
CA GLY A 396 -4.26 -24.94 15.28
C GLY A 396 -4.48 -23.84 14.21
N VAL A 397 -3.91 -24.00 13.01
CA VAL A 397 -4.07 -23.06 11.88
C VAL A 397 -4.61 -23.80 10.66
N PRO A 398 -5.94 -23.88 10.48
CA PRO A 398 -6.51 -24.51 9.30
C PRO A 398 -6.11 -23.77 8.02
N TYR A 399 -5.71 -24.52 6.99
CA TYR A 399 -5.11 -23.93 5.80
C TYR A 399 -6.12 -23.30 4.83
N ILE A 400 -7.31 -23.89 4.72
CA ILE A 400 -8.32 -23.47 3.72
C ILE A 400 -9.11 -22.27 4.22
N ALA A 401 -8.96 -21.11 3.58
CA ALA A 401 -9.81 -19.97 3.87
C ALA A 401 -11.19 -20.13 3.24
N ARG A 402 -12.25 -19.85 4.01
CA ARG A 402 -13.64 -19.88 3.56
C ARG A 402 -13.88 -19.04 2.30
N SER A 403 -13.33 -17.83 2.28
CA SER A 403 -13.45 -16.89 1.16
C SER A 403 -12.83 -17.38 -0.16
N LYS A 404 -12.08 -18.48 -0.13
CA LYS A 404 -11.41 -19.08 -1.30
C LYS A 404 -12.04 -20.38 -1.77
N THR A 405 -13.15 -20.78 -1.21
CA THR A 405 -13.95 -21.92 -1.68
C THR A 405 -14.88 -21.48 -2.82
N LEU A 406 -15.07 -22.34 -3.81
CA LEU A 406 -15.96 -22.08 -4.95
C LEU A 406 -17.41 -22.51 -4.69
N VAL A 407 -17.64 -23.38 -3.72
CA VAL A 407 -18.98 -23.84 -3.33
C VAL A 407 -19.63 -22.78 -2.44
N ARG A 408 -20.89 -22.44 -2.75
CA ARG A 408 -21.66 -21.51 -1.90
C ARG A 408 -21.91 -22.17 -0.53
N ILE A 409 -21.35 -21.57 0.47
CA ILE A 409 -21.36 -22.08 1.85
C ILE A 409 -22.74 -21.92 2.49
N ALA A 410 -23.56 -20.96 2.04
CA ALA A 410 -24.93 -20.79 2.51
C ALA A 410 -25.80 -22.06 2.41
N ASP A 411 -25.42 -22.98 1.49
CA ASP A 411 -26.13 -24.23 1.26
C ASP A 411 -25.59 -25.39 2.12
N GLN A 412 -24.63 -25.16 3.04
CA GLN A 412 -23.99 -26.20 3.85
C GLN A 412 -24.04 -25.85 5.34
N PRO A 413 -25.08 -26.28 6.09
CA PRO A 413 -25.25 -25.94 7.52
C PRO A 413 -24.19 -26.57 8.43
N ASP A 414 -23.49 -27.61 8.00
CA ASP A 414 -22.55 -28.40 8.80
C ASP A 414 -21.07 -27.98 8.64
N ILE A 415 -20.82 -26.74 8.19
CA ILE A 415 -19.46 -26.21 8.15
C ILE A 415 -19.04 -25.73 9.55
N VAL A 416 -17.91 -26.22 10.03
CA VAL A 416 -17.24 -25.71 11.21
C VAL A 416 -16.08 -24.82 10.78
N GLU A 417 -16.10 -23.58 11.27
CA GLU A 417 -15.09 -22.57 10.95
C GLU A 417 -14.29 -22.14 12.18
N ASP A 418 -12.99 -22.00 11.95
CA ASP A 418 -12.08 -21.35 12.87
C ASP A 418 -11.72 -19.97 12.30
N ASN A 419 -12.38 -18.93 12.76
CA ASN A 419 -12.13 -17.53 12.39
C ASN A 419 -11.96 -17.31 10.86
N GLY A 420 -12.94 -17.81 10.08
CA GLY A 420 -12.97 -17.68 8.63
C GLY A 420 -12.10 -18.71 7.86
N ARG A 421 -11.58 -19.72 8.57
CA ARG A 421 -10.93 -20.89 7.98
C ARG A 421 -11.74 -22.14 8.22
N ILE A 422 -11.72 -23.05 7.26
CA ILE A 422 -12.49 -24.29 7.33
C ILE A 422 -11.78 -25.28 8.24
N PHE A 423 -12.40 -25.60 9.36
CA PHE A 423 -11.97 -26.68 10.24
C PHE A 423 -12.54 -28.02 9.75
N SER A 424 -13.84 -28.08 9.50
CA SER A 424 -14.48 -29.23 8.85
C SER A 424 -15.62 -28.81 7.94
N ALA A 425 -15.87 -29.57 6.88
CA ALA A 425 -16.96 -29.32 5.95
C ALA A 425 -17.37 -30.60 5.19
N PRO A 426 -18.67 -30.75 4.85
CA PRO A 426 -19.13 -31.85 4.00
C PRO A 426 -18.53 -31.80 2.59
N LEU A 427 -18.34 -30.58 2.05
CA LEU A 427 -17.84 -30.39 0.69
C LEU A 427 -17.02 -29.10 0.60
N VAL A 428 -15.83 -29.19 0.02
CA VAL A 428 -15.00 -28.04 -0.34
C VAL A 428 -14.51 -28.18 -1.78
N GLU A 429 -14.60 -27.11 -2.54
CA GLU A 429 -14.00 -27.00 -3.86
C GLU A 429 -13.12 -25.76 -3.92
N VAL A 430 -11.85 -25.93 -4.26
CA VAL A 430 -10.83 -24.89 -4.29
C VAL A 430 -9.98 -24.96 -5.55
N VAL A 431 -9.45 -23.81 -5.97
CA VAL A 431 -8.36 -23.77 -6.95
C VAL A 431 -7.06 -23.54 -6.20
N VAL A 432 -6.05 -24.33 -6.49
CA VAL A 432 -4.78 -24.38 -5.76
C VAL A 432 -3.61 -24.62 -6.69
N THR A 433 -2.43 -24.21 -6.25
CA THR A 433 -1.16 -24.68 -6.83
C THR A 433 -0.84 -26.08 -6.31
N GLU A 434 0.11 -26.79 -6.95
CA GLU A 434 0.62 -28.05 -6.43
C GLU A 434 1.22 -27.91 -5.01
N ILE A 435 1.78 -26.74 -4.71
CA ILE A 435 2.39 -26.41 -3.41
C ILE A 435 1.31 -26.32 -2.33
N ASP A 436 0.23 -25.58 -2.62
CA ASP A 436 -0.91 -25.47 -1.71
C ASP A 436 -1.63 -26.81 -1.52
N LEU A 437 -1.74 -27.61 -2.60
CA LEU A 437 -2.38 -28.91 -2.51
C LEU A 437 -1.60 -29.88 -1.62
N ASP A 438 -0.27 -29.91 -1.73
CA ASP A 438 0.59 -30.73 -0.84
C ASP A 438 0.32 -30.39 0.63
N THR A 439 0.26 -29.08 0.98
CA THR A 439 -0.06 -28.62 2.32
C THR A 439 -1.47 -29.05 2.76
N ILE A 440 -2.47 -28.93 1.90
CA ILE A 440 -3.84 -29.34 2.21
C ILE A 440 -3.92 -30.84 2.48
N LEU A 441 -3.31 -31.66 1.62
CA LEU A 441 -3.33 -33.11 1.75
C LEU A 441 -2.63 -33.62 3.03
N LYS A 442 -1.67 -32.88 3.55
CA LYS A 442 -0.97 -33.19 4.81
C LYS A 442 -1.75 -32.76 6.04
N ASN A 443 -2.54 -31.69 5.94
CA ASN A 443 -3.23 -31.08 7.06
C ASN A 443 -4.72 -31.40 7.17
N TYR A 444 -5.31 -32.12 6.20
CA TYR A 444 -6.73 -32.48 6.23
C TYR A 444 -6.93 -33.96 5.94
N LYS A 445 -7.82 -34.56 6.72
CA LYS A 445 -8.45 -35.83 6.42
C LYS A 445 -9.67 -35.58 5.52
N TYR A 446 -10.00 -36.50 4.62
CA TYR A 446 -11.12 -36.40 3.72
C TYR A 446 -11.64 -37.80 3.32
N ASN A 447 -12.87 -37.91 2.83
CA ASN A 447 -13.35 -39.19 2.28
C ASN A 447 -12.84 -39.39 0.85
N GLU A 448 -13.08 -38.41 -0.01
CA GLU A 448 -12.72 -38.46 -1.43
C GLU A 448 -12.16 -37.12 -1.91
N CYS A 449 -11.16 -37.20 -2.75
CA CYS A 449 -10.53 -36.08 -3.45
C CYS A 449 -10.72 -36.27 -4.96
N PHE A 450 -11.32 -35.27 -5.63
CA PHE A 450 -11.49 -35.21 -7.06
C PHE A 450 -10.64 -34.09 -7.64
N ILE A 451 -9.82 -34.38 -8.66
CA ILE A 451 -9.21 -33.36 -9.49
C ILE A 451 -10.19 -33.05 -10.62
N VAL A 452 -10.90 -31.93 -10.47
CA VAL A 452 -11.97 -31.51 -11.39
C VAL A 452 -11.41 -30.96 -12.70
N GLU A 453 -10.35 -30.15 -12.57
CA GLU A 453 -9.69 -29.46 -13.68
C GLU A 453 -8.22 -29.28 -13.34
N ALA A 454 -7.34 -29.49 -14.29
CA ALA A 454 -5.91 -29.36 -14.09
C ALA A 454 -5.20 -28.78 -15.32
N TYR A 455 -4.26 -27.90 -15.04
CA TYR A 455 -3.33 -27.33 -16.01
C TYR A 455 -1.91 -27.48 -15.51
N LYS A 456 -0.95 -27.62 -16.42
CA LYS A 456 0.47 -27.66 -16.11
C LYS A 456 1.26 -26.70 -17.00
N SER A 457 2.34 -26.18 -16.46
CA SER A 457 3.31 -25.35 -17.14
C SER A 457 4.72 -25.79 -16.77
N TRP A 458 5.70 -25.62 -17.66
CA TRP A 458 7.09 -25.92 -17.35
C TRP A 458 7.55 -25.19 -16.09
N ARG A 459 8.21 -25.92 -15.22
CA ARG A 459 8.79 -25.40 -13.98
C ARG A 459 10.18 -24.84 -14.24
N GLY A 460 10.45 -23.63 -13.74
CA GLY A 460 11.77 -23.03 -13.83
C GLY A 460 11.93 -21.82 -12.94
N LYS A 461 13.12 -21.22 -12.95
CA LYS A 461 13.38 -19.96 -12.25
C LYS A 461 12.78 -18.79 -13.03
N LEU A 462 12.41 -17.73 -12.31
CA LEU A 462 12.05 -16.45 -12.95
C LEU A 462 13.21 -15.91 -13.78
N PRO A 463 12.95 -15.03 -14.78
CA PRO A 463 13.99 -14.40 -15.58
C PRO A 463 15.09 -13.80 -14.69
N GLU A 464 16.34 -13.98 -15.10
CA GLU A 464 17.50 -13.49 -14.34
C GLU A 464 17.44 -11.97 -14.17
N GLU A 465 16.95 -11.27 -15.17
CA GLU A 465 16.78 -9.82 -15.17
C GLU A 465 15.82 -9.36 -14.06
N LEU A 466 14.78 -10.13 -13.74
CA LEU A 466 13.87 -9.85 -12.64
C LEU A 466 14.51 -10.19 -11.28
N ARG A 467 15.16 -11.35 -11.21
CA ARG A 467 15.82 -11.82 -9.99
C ARG A 467 16.97 -10.88 -9.58
N SER A 468 17.74 -10.35 -10.55
CA SER A 468 18.82 -9.42 -10.28
C SER A 468 18.32 -8.10 -9.67
N VAL A 469 17.16 -7.57 -10.10
CA VAL A 469 16.56 -6.38 -9.48
C VAL A 469 16.19 -6.64 -8.01
N VAL A 470 15.56 -7.78 -7.73
CA VAL A 470 15.17 -8.15 -6.36
C VAL A 470 16.41 -8.33 -5.47
N LEU A 471 17.43 -9.02 -5.99
CA LEU A 471 18.69 -9.25 -5.28
C LEU A 471 19.45 -7.95 -5.02
N ASP A 472 19.45 -7.00 -5.98
CA ASP A 472 20.07 -5.69 -5.80
C ASP A 472 19.40 -4.89 -4.68
N TYR A 473 18.06 -4.87 -4.61
CA TYR A 473 17.35 -4.24 -3.50
C TYR A 473 17.66 -4.91 -2.15
N TYR A 474 17.76 -6.25 -2.14
CA TYR A 474 18.11 -6.98 -0.93
C TYR A 474 19.54 -6.64 -0.46
N LYS A 475 20.51 -6.64 -1.38
CA LYS A 475 21.90 -6.25 -1.10
C LYS A 475 22.00 -4.82 -0.56
N ARG A 476 21.31 -3.86 -1.19
CA ARG A 476 21.28 -2.47 -0.70
C ARG A 476 20.66 -2.35 0.70
N LYS A 477 19.53 -3.03 0.93
CA LYS A 477 18.88 -3.08 2.25
C LYS A 477 19.86 -3.63 3.30
N THR A 478 20.54 -4.73 3.03
CA THR A 478 21.46 -5.39 3.98
C THR A 478 22.69 -4.53 4.25
N LEU A 479 23.31 -3.98 3.20
CA LEU A 479 24.49 -3.12 3.30
C LEU A 479 24.23 -1.85 4.13
N LEU A 480 23.03 -1.29 4.06
CA LEU A 480 22.67 0.00 4.68
C LEU A 480 21.98 -0.16 6.04
N LYS A 481 21.68 -1.39 6.46
CA LYS A 481 21.10 -1.68 7.77
C LYS A 481 22.08 -1.22 8.86
N HIS A 482 21.59 -0.51 9.88
CA HIS A 482 22.37 0.04 11.00
C HIS A 482 23.31 1.20 10.66
N SER A 483 23.21 1.84 9.48
CA SER A 483 23.97 3.07 9.22
C SER A 483 23.39 4.25 10.01
N GLU A 484 24.26 5.12 10.50
CA GLU A 484 23.87 6.33 11.22
C GLU A 484 23.64 7.52 10.28
N SER A 485 24.18 7.48 9.06
CA SER A 485 24.03 8.54 8.06
C SER A 485 22.58 8.71 7.64
N GLU A 486 22.06 9.92 7.60
CA GLU A 486 20.69 10.23 7.17
C GLU A 486 20.45 9.84 5.69
N GLU A 487 21.44 9.98 4.81
CA GLU A 487 21.37 9.52 3.44
C GLU A 487 21.23 7.99 3.36
N ASP A 488 21.97 7.27 4.15
CA ASP A 488 21.90 5.81 4.18
C ASP A 488 20.59 5.32 4.80
N LYS A 489 20.09 5.97 5.86
CA LYS A 489 18.76 5.68 6.43
C LYS A 489 17.66 5.86 5.38
N TYR A 490 17.71 6.93 4.58
CA TYR A 490 16.80 7.16 3.47
C TYR A 490 16.91 6.04 2.42
N ASN A 491 18.13 5.71 1.99
CA ASN A 491 18.38 4.69 0.98
C ASN A 491 18.00 3.28 1.49
N TYR A 492 18.21 2.98 2.78
CA TYR A 492 17.74 1.76 3.43
C TYR A 492 16.21 1.63 3.39
N ALA A 493 15.52 2.67 3.85
CA ALA A 493 14.06 2.68 3.85
C ALA A 493 13.50 2.49 2.44
N LYS A 494 14.08 3.15 1.44
CA LYS A 494 13.71 3.02 0.04
C LYS A 494 13.99 1.63 -0.52
N ALA A 495 15.17 1.05 -0.23
CA ALA A 495 15.49 -0.31 -0.66
C ALA A 495 14.51 -1.34 -0.05
N LYS A 496 14.15 -1.18 1.23
CA LYS A 496 13.16 -2.01 1.92
C LYS A 496 11.76 -1.89 1.30
N GLU A 497 11.31 -0.67 1.00
CA GLU A 497 10.04 -0.41 0.34
C GLU A 497 10.00 -1.02 -1.06
N ASN A 498 11.04 -0.79 -1.86
CA ASN A 498 11.13 -1.32 -3.23
C ASN A 498 11.16 -2.84 -3.25
N LEU A 499 11.91 -3.46 -2.34
CA LEU A 499 11.99 -4.91 -2.20
C LEU A 499 10.62 -5.53 -1.91
N ASN A 500 9.88 -4.96 -0.97
CA ASN A 500 8.55 -5.45 -0.59
C ASN A 500 7.49 -5.17 -1.68
N SER A 501 7.64 -4.09 -2.45
CA SER A 501 6.70 -3.72 -3.52
C SER A 501 6.78 -4.64 -4.74
N THR A 502 7.89 -5.34 -4.95
CA THR A 502 8.12 -6.15 -6.17
C THR A 502 7.09 -7.25 -6.33
N TYR A 503 6.75 -7.96 -5.25
CA TYR A 503 5.74 -9.00 -5.26
C TYR A 503 4.34 -8.43 -5.57
N GLY A 504 3.96 -7.34 -4.91
CA GLY A 504 2.64 -6.71 -5.07
C GLY A 504 2.33 -6.34 -6.53
N MET A 505 3.35 -5.98 -7.31
CA MET A 505 3.18 -5.67 -8.73
C MET A 505 2.82 -6.91 -9.58
N MET A 506 3.27 -8.10 -9.20
CA MET A 506 2.96 -9.34 -9.94
C MET A 506 1.50 -9.72 -9.80
N VAL A 507 0.87 -9.43 -8.65
CA VAL A 507 -0.53 -9.79 -8.36
C VAL A 507 -1.51 -8.64 -8.57
N MET A 508 -1.09 -7.58 -9.23
CA MET A 508 -2.00 -6.51 -9.63
C MET A 508 -3.11 -7.04 -10.52
N ARG A 509 -4.35 -6.70 -10.18
CA ARG A 509 -5.52 -7.12 -10.96
C ARG A 509 -5.42 -6.61 -12.40
N ILE A 510 -5.62 -7.51 -13.36
CA ILE A 510 -5.77 -7.16 -14.78
C ILE A 510 -7.21 -6.66 -15.03
N ASP A 511 -8.19 -7.31 -14.38
CA ASP A 511 -9.62 -7.04 -14.42
C ASP A 511 -10.04 -5.86 -13.54
N ARG A 512 -9.40 -4.70 -13.71
CA ARG A 512 -9.75 -3.49 -12.97
C ARG A 512 -10.89 -2.76 -13.61
N LEU A 513 -11.75 -2.17 -12.78
CA LEU A 513 -12.63 -1.13 -13.23
C LEU A 513 -11.79 0.05 -13.73
N GLU A 514 -12.11 0.56 -14.90
CA GLU A 514 -11.54 1.78 -15.42
C GLU A 514 -12.57 2.88 -15.29
N PHE A 515 -12.13 4.05 -14.88
CA PHE A 515 -12.98 5.22 -14.76
C PHE A 515 -12.50 6.30 -15.71
N GLU A 516 -13.44 6.99 -16.34
CA GLU A 516 -13.21 8.28 -16.98
C GLU A 516 -13.94 9.37 -16.16
N TYR A 517 -13.44 10.58 -16.27
CA TYR A 517 -14.07 11.74 -15.65
C TYR A 517 -14.46 12.72 -16.74
N VAL A 518 -15.75 12.85 -16.97
CA VAL A 518 -16.34 13.66 -18.06
C VAL A 518 -17.54 14.42 -17.50
N GLU A 519 -17.64 15.71 -17.82
CA GLU A 519 -18.76 16.56 -17.39
C GLU A 519 -18.98 16.54 -15.86
N ASN A 520 -17.87 16.58 -15.10
CA ASN A 520 -17.86 16.52 -13.64
C ASN A 520 -18.39 15.22 -13.00
N GLU A 521 -18.49 14.14 -13.78
CA GLU A 521 -18.94 12.84 -13.31
C GLU A 521 -17.91 11.74 -13.51
N TYR A 522 -17.90 10.77 -12.59
CA TYR A 522 -17.14 9.52 -12.74
C TYR A 522 -17.98 8.51 -13.52
N ARG A 523 -17.54 8.16 -14.72
CA ARG A 523 -18.16 7.12 -15.55
C ARG A 523 -17.30 5.87 -15.58
N GLU A 524 -17.90 4.70 -15.32
CA GLU A 524 -17.24 3.41 -15.41
C GLU A 524 -17.14 2.98 -16.87
N ILE A 525 -15.92 2.61 -17.29
CA ILE A 525 -15.67 2.07 -18.62
C ILE A 525 -15.76 0.55 -18.56
N HIS A 526 -16.81 -0.01 -19.13
CA HIS A 526 -17.01 -1.45 -19.17
C HIS A 526 -16.18 -2.08 -20.30
N LYS A 527 -15.27 -2.99 -19.92
CA LYS A 527 -14.48 -3.82 -20.84
C LYS A 527 -14.65 -5.28 -20.49
N THR A 528 -14.69 -6.12 -21.49
CA THR A 528 -14.65 -7.57 -21.29
C THR A 528 -13.30 -7.99 -20.69
N LEU A 529 -13.27 -9.11 -19.98
CA LEU A 529 -12.03 -9.64 -19.42
C LEU A 529 -10.98 -9.94 -20.52
N GLN A 530 -11.42 -10.37 -21.71
CA GLN A 530 -10.52 -10.59 -22.84
C GLN A 530 -9.85 -9.30 -23.28
N GLU A 531 -10.59 -8.21 -23.46
CA GLU A 531 -10.05 -6.90 -23.84
C GLU A 531 -9.07 -6.36 -22.80
N GLN A 532 -9.35 -6.56 -21.51
CA GLN A 532 -8.44 -6.15 -20.43
C GLN A 532 -7.14 -6.95 -20.44
N ILE A 533 -7.22 -8.27 -20.66
CA ILE A 533 -6.05 -9.15 -20.81
C ILE A 533 -5.24 -8.74 -22.03
N ASP A 534 -5.87 -8.52 -23.18
CA ASP A 534 -5.21 -8.09 -24.40
C ASP A 534 -4.47 -6.76 -24.18
N LYS A 535 -5.15 -5.77 -23.62
CA LYS A 535 -4.55 -4.47 -23.25
C LYS A 535 -3.34 -4.63 -22.34
N TYR A 536 -3.43 -5.54 -21.35
CA TYR A 536 -2.33 -5.78 -20.40
C TYR A 536 -1.09 -6.33 -21.12
N TYR A 537 -1.26 -7.38 -21.94
CA TYR A 537 -0.15 -8.03 -22.62
C TYR A 537 0.39 -7.22 -23.80
N ASP A 538 -0.44 -6.42 -24.46
CA ASP A 538 0.00 -5.55 -25.57
C ASP A 538 0.79 -4.33 -25.09
N SER A 539 0.56 -3.91 -23.85
CA SER A 539 1.29 -2.77 -23.28
C SER A 539 2.78 -3.08 -23.14
N LYS A 540 3.63 -2.20 -23.71
CA LYS A 540 5.10 -2.29 -23.61
C LYS A 540 5.61 -2.01 -22.19
N SER A 541 4.78 -1.44 -21.33
CA SER A 541 5.13 -1.15 -19.93
C SER A 541 4.97 -2.36 -19.02
N ASN A 542 4.26 -3.40 -19.45
CA ASN A 542 4.01 -4.60 -18.65
C ASN A 542 5.00 -5.71 -19.03
N CYS A 543 5.59 -6.33 -18.02
CA CYS A 543 6.58 -7.41 -18.17
C CYS A 543 6.46 -8.49 -17.08
N LEU A 544 5.49 -8.38 -16.18
CA LEU A 544 5.28 -9.32 -15.08
C LEU A 544 4.04 -10.18 -15.33
N GLN A 545 4.15 -11.49 -15.08
CA GLN A 545 3.07 -12.43 -15.23
C GLN A 545 2.28 -12.57 -13.93
N TYR A 546 0.94 -12.51 -13.99
CA TYR A 546 0.07 -12.69 -12.84
C TYR A 546 0.27 -14.03 -12.14
N GLN A 547 0.44 -15.10 -12.92
CA GLN A 547 0.69 -16.44 -12.41
C GLN A 547 1.97 -16.53 -11.56
N TRP A 548 3.01 -15.76 -11.85
CA TRP A 548 4.22 -15.77 -11.02
C TRP A 548 3.92 -15.36 -9.57
N GLY A 549 3.12 -14.30 -9.40
CA GLY A 549 2.72 -13.85 -8.07
C GLY A 549 1.88 -14.85 -7.28
N VAL A 550 1.09 -15.68 -7.95
CA VAL A 550 0.35 -16.79 -7.32
C VAL A 550 1.32 -17.80 -6.70
N TRP A 551 2.37 -18.19 -7.43
CA TRP A 551 3.40 -19.10 -6.92
C TRP A 551 4.32 -18.44 -5.87
N VAL A 552 4.62 -17.14 -5.98
CA VAL A 552 5.37 -16.41 -4.92
C VAL A 552 4.68 -16.57 -3.57
N THR A 553 3.37 -16.34 -3.53
CA THR A 553 2.63 -16.48 -2.27
C THR A 553 2.45 -17.92 -1.82
N ALA A 554 2.38 -18.88 -2.75
CA ALA A 554 2.33 -20.30 -2.41
C ALA A 554 3.64 -20.75 -1.75
N TRP A 555 4.79 -20.36 -2.30
CA TRP A 555 6.11 -20.63 -1.69
C TRP A 555 6.27 -19.96 -0.33
N SER A 556 5.82 -18.71 -0.18
CA SER A 556 5.89 -18.02 1.12
C SER A 556 5.05 -18.74 2.17
N ARG A 557 3.83 -19.19 1.82
CA ARG A 557 3.00 -19.99 2.74
C ARG A 557 3.62 -21.35 3.07
N ALA A 558 4.26 -21.99 2.08
CA ALA A 558 4.95 -23.27 2.33
C ALA A 558 6.13 -23.10 3.30
N ARG A 559 6.90 -21.99 3.21
CA ARG A 559 7.96 -21.65 4.17
C ARG A 559 7.38 -21.38 5.56
N LEU A 560 6.29 -20.60 5.64
CA LEU A 560 5.59 -20.35 6.89
C LEU A 560 5.09 -21.66 7.51
N GLN A 561 4.52 -22.57 6.72
CA GLN A 561 3.98 -23.84 7.22
C GLN A 561 5.05 -24.68 7.91
N ARG A 562 6.31 -24.66 7.42
CA ARG A 562 7.43 -25.37 8.10
C ARG A 562 7.64 -24.86 9.52
N GLY A 563 7.56 -23.53 9.75
CA GLY A 563 7.62 -22.96 11.09
C GLY A 563 6.40 -23.27 11.95
N LEU A 564 5.19 -23.27 11.35
CA LEU A 564 3.97 -23.67 12.05
C LEU A 564 4.02 -25.15 12.49
N ASP A 565 4.55 -26.03 11.65
CA ASP A 565 4.70 -27.46 11.95
C ASP A 565 5.69 -27.70 13.11
N ILE A 566 6.77 -26.90 13.19
CA ILE A 566 7.71 -26.89 14.32
C ILE A 566 7.00 -26.48 15.61
N CYS A 567 6.32 -25.34 15.61
CA CYS A 567 5.64 -24.84 16.80
C CYS A 567 4.53 -25.78 17.30
N GLY A 568 3.84 -26.46 16.37
CA GLY A 568 2.77 -27.38 16.71
C GLY A 568 1.73 -26.76 17.66
N PRO A 569 1.32 -27.45 18.73
CA PRO A 569 0.32 -26.96 19.68
C PRO A 569 0.80 -25.76 20.53
N ASP A 570 2.11 -25.52 20.59
CA ASP A 570 2.73 -24.40 21.32
C ASP A 570 2.61 -23.06 20.55
N LEU A 571 2.11 -23.08 19.30
CA LEU A 571 1.84 -21.87 18.52
C LEU A 571 0.73 -21.04 19.17
N LEU A 572 0.98 -19.75 19.34
CA LEU A 572 -0.03 -18.78 19.82
C LEU A 572 -0.69 -18.04 18.67
N TYR A 573 0.13 -17.57 17.72
CA TYR A 573 -0.31 -16.69 16.66
C TYR A 573 0.66 -16.70 15.47
N THR A 574 0.13 -16.45 14.29
CA THR A 574 0.92 -16.26 13.06
C THR A 574 0.39 -15.09 12.25
N ASP A 575 1.30 -14.35 11.61
CA ASP A 575 0.96 -13.26 10.71
C ASP A 575 1.87 -13.21 9.49
N THR A 576 1.43 -13.79 8.39
CA THR A 576 2.08 -13.73 7.07
C THR A 576 3.44 -14.44 7.01
N ASP A 577 4.39 -14.01 7.79
CA ASP A 577 5.79 -14.47 7.82
C ASP A 577 6.37 -14.54 9.25
N SER A 578 5.53 -14.35 10.26
CA SER A 578 5.93 -14.40 11.66
C SER A 578 5.12 -15.40 12.49
N VAL A 579 5.72 -15.89 13.59
CA VAL A 579 5.11 -16.78 14.57
C VAL A 579 5.40 -16.33 15.99
N PHE A 580 4.40 -16.45 16.88
CA PHE A 580 4.54 -16.32 18.31
C PHE A 580 4.26 -17.70 18.93
N PHE A 581 5.17 -18.19 19.77
CA PHE A 581 5.03 -19.52 20.37
C PHE A 581 5.64 -19.57 21.78
N ILE A 582 5.24 -20.57 22.54
CA ILE A 582 5.81 -20.90 23.85
C ILE A 582 6.73 -22.12 23.72
N ASN A 583 7.55 -22.35 24.73
CA ASN A 583 8.47 -23.50 24.83
C ASN A 583 9.76 -23.36 24.00
N ASP A 584 10.89 -23.31 24.71
CA ASP A 584 12.22 -23.08 24.13
C ASP A 584 12.80 -24.27 23.34
N LYS A 585 12.20 -25.47 23.47
CA LYS A 585 12.59 -26.65 22.68
C LYS A 585 12.59 -26.40 21.17
N HIS A 586 11.69 -25.51 20.71
CA HIS A 586 11.55 -25.20 19.28
C HIS A 586 12.70 -24.36 18.73
N ILE A 587 13.51 -23.71 19.57
CA ILE A 587 14.66 -22.89 19.13
C ILE A 587 15.61 -23.73 18.31
N ALA A 588 16.01 -24.93 18.82
CA ALA A 588 16.92 -25.81 18.10
C ALA A 588 16.33 -26.34 16.77
N GLU A 589 15.01 -26.54 16.72
CA GLU A 589 14.33 -26.96 15.49
C GLU A 589 14.30 -25.83 14.43
N PHE A 590 14.12 -24.57 14.87
CA PHE A 590 14.27 -23.39 13.98
C PHE A 590 15.70 -23.21 13.50
N GLU A 591 16.72 -23.45 14.33
CA GLU A 591 18.14 -23.44 13.91
C GLU A 591 18.40 -24.47 12.82
N GLN A 592 17.90 -25.70 12.99
CA GLN A 592 18.00 -26.74 11.96
C GLN A 592 17.30 -26.32 10.66
N LEU A 593 16.07 -25.77 10.76
CA LEU A 593 15.34 -25.26 9.60
C LEU A 593 16.11 -24.14 8.90
N ASN A 594 16.75 -23.24 9.65
CA ASN A 594 17.56 -22.16 9.11
C ASN A 594 18.76 -22.69 8.32
N ASN A 595 19.46 -23.72 8.79
CA ASN A 595 20.57 -24.34 8.03
C ASN A 595 20.11 -24.83 6.65
N GLU A 596 18.90 -25.40 6.53
CA GLU A 596 18.34 -25.82 5.24
C GLU A 596 17.99 -24.62 4.35
N LEU A 597 17.36 -23.56 4.91
CA LEU A 597 16.98 -22.36 4.19
C LEU A 597 18.19 -21.54 3.73
N GLU A 598 19.26 -21.52 4.54
CA GLU A 598 20.55 -20.93 4.16
C GLU A 598 21.17 -21.65 2.96
N ALA A 599 21.18 -22.98 2.99
CA ALA A 599 21.68 -23.78 1.88
C ALA A 599 20.87 -23.54 0.60
N GLU A 600 19.52 -23.42 0.69
CA GLU A 600 18.65 -23.04 -0.43
C GLU A 600 19.00 -21.64 -0.99
N ALA A 601 19.20 -20.66 -0.10
CA ALA A 601 19.53 -19.29 -0.49
C ALA A 601 20.91 -19.19 -1.16
N ILE A 602 21.90 -19.88 -0.61
CA ILE A 602 23.26 -19.96 -1.19
C ILE A 602 23.21 -20.59 -2.58
N ALA A 603 22.53 -21.73 -2.73
CA ALA A 603 22.36 -22.41 -4.02
C ALA A 603 21.62 -21.55 -5.06
N ALA A 604 20.75 -20.66 -4.60
CA ALA A 604 20.03 -19.70 -5.47
C ALA A 604 20.84 -18.43 -5.77
N GLY A 605 22.04 -18.23 -5.15
CA GLY A 605 22.80 -16.98 -5.20
C GLY A 605 22.11 -15.80 -4.52
N ALA A 606 21.22 -16.09 -3.58
CA ALA A 606 20.37 -15.12 -2.90
C ALA A 606 20.94 -14.70 -1.53
N VAL A 607 22.18 -14.22 -1.55
CA VAL A 607 22.93 -13.80 -0.37
C VAL A 607 23.37 -12.35 -0.51
N ALA A 608 23.29 -11.60 0.58
CA ALA A 608 23.81 -10.24 0.70
C ALA A 608 24.89 -10.17 1.78
N GLN A 609 25.71 -9.11 1.74
CA GLN A 609 26.71 -8.84 2.77
C GLN A 609 26.45 -7.47 3.41
N ASN A 610 26.68 -7.37 4.72
CA ASN A 610 26.73 -6.08 5.41
C ASN A 610 28.08 -5.38 5.18
N ARG A 611 28.30 -4.24 5.83
CA ARG A 611 29.57 -3.48 5.74
C ARG A 611 30.76 -4.21 6.33
N ASP A 612 30.54 -5.09 7.29
CA ASP A 612 31.57 -5.86 7.99
C ASP A 612 31.93 -7.16 7.23
N GLY A 613 31.29 -7.42 6.09
CA GLY A 613 31.53 -8.59 5.26
C GLY A 613 30.77 -9.84 5.72
N GLU A 614 29.91 -9.73 6.72
CA GLU A 614 29.06 -10.83 7.16
C GLU A 614 28.00 -11.13 6.11
N SER A 615 27.77 -12.42 5.88
CA SER A 615 26.82 -12.92 4.88
C SER A 615 25.43 -13.12 5.47
N PHE A 616 24.42 -12.63 4.76
CA PHE A 616 23.00 -12.74 5.12
C PHE A 616 22.25 -13.48 4.01
N PRO A 617 22.01 -14.78 4.14
CA PRO A 617 21.11 -15.53 3.28
C PRO A 617 19.67 -15.05 3.44
N ILE A 618 18.92 -14.93 2.34
CA ILE A 618 17.54 -14.45 2.39
C ILE A 618 16.55 -15.53 2.81
N GLY A 619 15.53 -15.15 3.58
CA GLY A 619 14.39 -16.04 3.87
C GLY A 619 14.61 -17.01 5.02
N VAL A 620 15.61 -16.77 5.86
CA VAL A 620 15.81 -17.44 7.14
C VAL A 620 14.88 -16.86 8.20
N TRP A 621 14.66 -17.61 9.27
CA TRP A 621 13.89 -17.16 10.42
C TRP A 621 14.79 -16.39 11.39
N ASP A 622 14.51 -15.10 11.53
CA ASP A 622 15.18 -14.22 12.48
C ASP A 622 14.41 -14.24 13.81
N ARG A 623 15.13 -14.37 14.92
CA ARG A 623 14.55 -14.22 16.25
C ARG A 623 14.42 -12.73 16.56
N GLU A 624 13.21 -12.30 16.83
CA GLU A 624 12.87 -10.96 17.28
C GLU A 624 12.87 -10.88 18.82
N ASP A 625 12.49 -9.74 19.39
CA ASP A 625 12.42 -9.56 20.84
C ASP A 625 11.41 -10.53 21.48
N ASP A 626 11.84 -11.25 22.50
CA ASP A 626 10.99 -12.15 23.28
C ASP A 626 9.93 -11.35 24.04
N CYS A 627 8.71 -11.84 24.07
CA CYS A 627 7.63 -11.20 24.80
C CYS A 627 7.48 -11.83 26.21
N ILE A 628 7.08 -11.00 27.17
CA ILE A 628 6.75 -11.43 28.53
C ILE A 628 5.27 -11.78 28.63
N LEU A 629 4.42 -11.02 27.95
CA LEU A 629 2.96 -11.18 27.95
C LEU A 629 2.42 -11.12 26.53
N PHE A 630 1.42 -11.95 26.25
CA PHE A 630 0.73 -12.00 24.97
C PHE A 630 -0.76 -12.33 25.16
N LYS A 631 -1.63 -11.70 24.37
CA LYS A 631 -3.06 -12.03 24.31
C LYS A 631 -3.59 -11.81 22.90
N THR A 632 -4.33 -12.78 22.39
CA THR A 632 -5.00 -12.66 21.09
C THR A 632 -6.50 -12.90 21.20
N LEU A 633 -7.29 -12.25 20.35
CA LEU A 633 -8.73 -12.47 20.19
C LEU A 633 -9.10 -12.91 18.75
N GLY A 634 -8.09 -13.28 17.96
CA GLY A 634 -8.26 -13.73 16.58
C GLY A 634 -7.35 -12.99 15.58
N ALA A 635 -7.53 -13.24 14.31
CA ALA A 635 -6.71 -12.68 13.24
C ALA A 635 -6.69 -11.12 13.26
N LYS A 636 -5.49 -10.53 13.26
CA LYS A 636 -5.25 -9.08 13.35
C LYS A 636 -5.85 -8.43 14.61
N LYS A 637 -5.90 -9.19 15.72
CA LYS A 637 -6.37 -8.72 17.01
C LYS A 637 -5.50 -9.33 18.10
N TYR A 638 -4.35 -8.70 18.41
CA TYR A 638 -3.46 -9.16 19.48
C TYR A 638 -2.73 -8.01 20.16
N LEU A 639 -2.37 -8.25 21.40
CA LEU A 639 -1.55 -7.41 22.26
C LEU A 639 -0.34 -8.21 22.73
N TYR A 640 0.79 -7.54 22.91
CA TYR A 640 1.97 -8.12 23.54
C TYR A 640 2.78 -7.07 24.31
N SER A 641 3.61 -7.55 25.22
CA SER A 641 4.54 -6.70 25.96
C SER A 641 5.91 -7.38 26.08
N VAL A 642 6.96 -6.65 25.77
CA VAL A 642 8.35 -7.08 25.88
C VAL A 642 8.92 -6.76 27.25
N ASP A 643 8.53 -5.62 27.82
CA ASP A 643 9.05 -5.08 29.08
C ASP A 643 8.11 -5.29 30.28
N GLY A 644 6.92 -5.82 30.04
CA GLY A 644 5.86 -6.00 31.06
C GLY A 644 5.11 -4.72 31.44
N VAL A 645 5.47 -3.57 30.88
CA VAL A 645 4.91 -2.24 31.15
C VAL A 645 4.19 -1.66 29.94
N THR A 646 4.88 -1.59 28.83
CA THR A 646 4.36 -1.06 27.57
C THR A 646 3.59 -2.15 26.85
N ILE A 647 2.33 -1.87 26.47
CA ILE A 647 1.51 -2.82 25.72
C ILE A 647 1.43 -2.40 24.27
N GLU A 648 2.06 -3.17 23.41
CA GLU A 648 1.96 -3.04 21.97
C GLU A 648 0.65 -3.67 21.45
N SER A 649 0.07 -3.07 20.43
CA SER A 649 -1.19 -3.55 19.84
C SER A 649 -1.11 -3.68 18.32
N THR A 650 -1.70 -4.75 17.81
CA THR A 650 -1.99 -4.92 16.39
C THR A 650 -3.46 -5.26 16.22
N ILE A 651 -4.26 -4.24 15.94
CA ILE A 651 -5.71 -4.37 15.78
C ILE A 651 -6.08 -3.72 14.43
N ALA A 652 -6.61 -4.51 13.49
CA ALA A 652 -7.06 -3.99 12.21
C ALA A 652 -8.19 -2.98 12.41
N GLY A 653 -7.96 -1.70 12.08
CA GLY A 653 -8.94 -0.64 12.31
C GLY A 653 -8.54 0.35 13.40
N VAL A 654 -7.52 0.05 14.20
CA VAL A 654 -6.97 0.93 15.25
C VAL A 654 -5.54 1.33 14.85
N SER A 655 -5.18 2.61 15.03
CA SER A 655 -3.79 3.03 14.82
C SER A 655 -2.88 2.43 15.92
N LYS A 656 -1.65 2.05 15.56
CA LYS A 656 -0.71 1.46 16.53
C LYS A 656 -0.42 2.40 17.71
N LYS A 657 -0.29 3.71 17.45
CA LYS A 657 -0.05 4.72 18.49
C LYS A 657 -1.19 4.75 19.50
N LEU A 658 -2.42 4.90 19.03
CA LEU A 658 -3.60 4.98 19.90
C LEU A 658 -3.85 3.66 20.62
N GLY A 659 -3.69 2.54 19.95
CA GLY A 659 -3.83 1.23 20.58
C GLY A 659 -2.81 1.01 21.69
N ARG A 660 -1.55 1.40 21.49
CA ARG A 660 -0.49 1.38 22.50
C ARG A 660 -0.89 2.25 23.70
N GLU A 661 -1.25 3.51 23.46
CA GLU A 661 -1.66 4.44 24.53
C GLU A 661 -2.85 3.92 25.33
N TYR A 662 -3.89 3.44 24.63
CA TYR A 662 -5.11 2.92 25.24
C TYR A 662 -4.82 1.70 26.12
N PHE A 663 -4.14 0.69 25.59
CA PHE A 663 -3.93 -0.57 26.32
C PHE A 663 -2.79 -0.48 27.35
N THR A 664 -1.77 0.35 27.17
CA THR A 664 -0.78 0.62 28.24
C THR A 664 -1.45 1.25 29.45
N LYS A 665 -2.46 2.12 29.23
CA LYS A 665 -3.24 2.74 30.31
C LYS A 665 -4.24 1.77 30.98
N ASN A 666 -4.93 0.94 30.17
CA ASN A 666 -6.09 0.13 30.63
C ASN A 666 -5.76 -1.35 30.86
N GLY A 667 -4.55 -1.82 30.48
CA GLY A 667 -4.10 -3.19 30.67
C GLY A 667 -4.70 -4.21 29.71
N PHE A 668 -4.19 -5.46 29.77
CA PHE A 668 -4.66 -6.58 28.96
C PHE A 668 -6.10 -7.00 29.25
N GLU A 669 -6.63 -6.69 30.44
CA GLU A 669 -8.03 -7.02 30.82
C GLU A 669 -9.04 -6.18 30.05
N ALA A 670 -8.66 -5.00 29.61
CA ALA A 670 -9.49 -4.18 28.73
C ALA A 670 -9.62 -4.77 27.30
N PHE A 671 -8.78 -5.74 26.93
CA PHE A 671 -8.83 -6.36 25.61
C PHE A 671 -9.76 -7.57 25.61
N LYS A 672 -11.03 -7.32 25.34
CA LYS A 672 -12.12 -8.31 25.33
C LYS A 672 -13.20 -7.94 24.32
N ASP A 673 -14.11 -8.86 24.06
CA ASP A 673 -15.29 -8.60 23.23
C ASP A 673 -16.12 -7.43 23.78
N GLY A 674 -16.63 -6.58 22.89
CA GLY A 674 -17.38 -5.37 23.22
C GLY A 674 -16.55 -4.17 23.66
N THR A 675 -15.22 -4.28 23.74
CA THR A 675 -14.37 -3.10 24.04
C THR A 675 -14.44 -2.08 22.92
N CYS A 676 -14.95 -0.89 23.23
CA CYS A 676 -15.07 0.23 22.30
C CYS A 676 -13.89 1.19 22.47
N ILE A 677 -13.13 1.42 21.39
CA ILE A 677 -12.12 2.45 21.29
C ILE A 677 -12.77 3.60 20.50
N LYS A 678 -13.20 4.62 21.25
CA LYS A 678 -13.85 5.81 20.72
C LYS A 678 -12.93 6.52 19.79
N GLU A 679 -12.41 6.91 19.13
CA GLU A 679 -11.39 7.50 18.31
C GLU A 679 -10.27 6.49 18.00
N SER A 680 -10.55 5.63 17.05
CA SER A 680 -9.57 4.62 16.60
C SER A 680 -8.31 5.22 15.92
N GLY A 681 -8.20 6.56 15.86
CA GLY A 681 -7.15 7.30 15.17
C GLY A 681 -7.29 7.27 13.64
N LYS A 682 -8.49 6.98 13.14
CA LYS A 682 -8.83 7.04 11.72
C LYS A 682 -10.00 7.99 11.50
N ILE A 683 -9.97 8.66 10.37
CA ILE A 683 -11.05 9.50 9.88
C ILE A 683 -11.57 8.88 8.59
N GLN A 684 -12.88 8.73 8.49
CA GLN A 684 -13.55 8.25 7.29
C GLN A 684 -14.11 9.45 6.52
N ALA A 685 -13.74 9.60 5.27
CA ALA A 685 -14.40 10.53 4.35
C ALA A 685 -15.62 9.84 3.74
N ILE A 686 -16.81 10.45 3.88
CA ILE A 686 -18.07 9.98 3.31
C ILE A 686 -18.42 10.89 2.16
N TYR A 687 -18.63 10.33 0.98
CA TYR A 687 -19.06 11.03 -0.23
C TYR A 687 -20.54 10.73 -0.47
N ASN A 688 -21.42 11.70 -0.17
CA ASN A 688 -22.87 11.48 -0.18
C ASN A 688 -23.50 11.79 -1.54
N ASN A 689 -22.96 12.77 -2.29
CA ASN A 689 -23.52 13.24 -3.55
C ASN A 689 -22.42 13.70 -4.52
N ASP A 690 -22.67 13.60 -5.81
CA ASP A 690 -21.77 14.09 -6.87
C ASP A 690 -22.14 15.50 -7.36
N GLU A 691 -23.30 16.04 -6.99
CA GLU A 691 -23.74 17.37 -7.36
C GLU A 691 -23.25 18.45 -6.38
N PRO A 692 -22.84 19.64 -6.87
CA PRO A 692 -22.42 20.74 -6.01
C PRO A 692 -23.62 21.36 -5.30
N HIS A 693 -23.48 21.55 -4.00
CA HIS A 693 -24.44 22.32 -3.20
C HIS A 693 -23.76 23.57 -2.67
N TYR A 694 -24.58 24.60 -2.39
CA TYR A 694 -24.11 25.87 -1.87
C TYR A 694 -24.89 26.24 -0.63
N ILE A 695 -24.19 26.83 0.33
CA ILE A 695 -24.77 27.51 1.48
C ILE A 695 -24.47 29.00 1.39
N GLU A 696 -25.30 29.83 2.03
CA GLU A 696 -25.04 31.25 2.20
C GLU A 696 -24.70 31.57 3.63
N HIS A 697 -23.62 32.30 3.85
CA HIS A 697 -23.18 32.75 5.17
C HIS A 697 -22.58 34.16 5.01
N ASP A 698 -23.11 35.13 5.77
CA ASP A 698 -22.68 36.54 5.74
C ASP A 698 -22.53 37.14 4.31
N GLY A 699 -23.46 36.78 3.39
CA GLY A 699 -23.42 37.23 2.01
C GLY A 699 -22.46 36.49 1.10
N LEU A 700 -21.71 35.53 1.63
CA LEU A 700 -20.85 34.62 0.83
C LEU A 700 -21.62 33.38 0.42
N LYS A 701 -21.47 32.99 -0.84
CA LYS A 701 -21.96 31.74 -1.39
C LYS A 701 -20.82 30.70 -1.33
N ILE A 702 -20.94 29.76 -0.42
CA ILE A 702 -19.88 28.76 -0.11
C ILE A 702 -20.26 27.42 -0.73
N LEU A 703 -19.35 26.83 -1.52
CA LEU A 703 -19.52 25.49 -2.07
C LEU A 703 -19.36 24.45 -0.98
N THR A 704 -20.36 23.58 -0.83
CA THR A 704 -20.32 22.42 0.08
C THR A 704 -19.90 21.13 -0.64
N ALA A 705 -19.05 21.25 -1.57
CA ALA A 705 -18.55 20.30 -2.55
C ALA A 705 -18.80 18.82 -2.25
N ALA A 706 -19.58 18.16 -3.09
CA ALA A 706 -19.81 16.71 -3.07
C ALA A 706 -20.24 16.14 -1.71
N ASN A 707 -20.79 16.98 -0.82
CA ASN A 707 -21.26 16.57 0.52
C ASN A 707 -20.25 15.66 1.25
N ILE A 708 -19.01 16.08 1.31
CA ILE A 708 -17.98 15.32 2.02
C ILE A 708 -18.14 15.57 3.51
N ALA A 709 -18.25 14.49 4.26
CA ALA A 709 -18.18 14.53 5.71
C ALA A 709 -16.98 13.70 6.19
N MET A 710 -16.16 14.28 7.08
CA MET A 710 -15.09 13.56 7.76
C MET A 710 -15.58 13.15 9.15
N ILE A 711 -15.73 11.85 9.35
CA ILE A 711 -16.26 11.29 10.59
C ILE A 711 -15.15 10.48 11.29
N PRO A 712 -14.83 10.80 12.57
CA PRO A 712 -13.95 9.97 13.36
C PRO A 712 -14.52 8.54 13.46
N THR A 713 -13.67 7.53 13.21
CA THR A 713 -14.09 6.14 13.30
C THR A 713 -14.01 5.65 14.73
N GLU A 714 -15.06 4.95 15.18
CA GLU A 714 -15.02 4.14 16.38
C GLU A 714 -14.66 2.69 16.01
N TYR A 715 -13.97 2.02 16.88
CA TYR A 715 -13.67 0.61 16.72
C TYR A 715 -14.13 -0.18 17.94
N THR A 716 -15.02 -1.13 17.70
CA THR A 716 -15.43 -2.09 18.74
C THR A 716 -14.76 -3.43 18.45
N VAL A 717 -14.09 -3.98 19.45
CA VAL A 717 -13.51 -5.33 19.38
C VAL A 717 -14.65 -6.33 19.35
N HIS A 718 -14.77 -7.13 18.29
CA HIS A 718 -15.80 -8.16 18.16
C HIS A 718 -15.20 -9.55 17.98
N ILE A 719 -15.73 -10.49 18.74
CA ILE A 719 -15.61 -11.93 18.53
C ILE A 719 -16.98 -12.42 18.08
N THR A 720 -17.06 -13.02 16.90
CA THR A 720 -18.36 -13.54 16.43
C THR A 720 -18.86 -14.66 17.36
N PRO A 721 -20.18 -14.78 17.60
CA PRO A 721 -20.70 -15.85 18.45
C PRO A 721 -20.28 -17.26 18.01
N SER A 722 -20.22 -17.52 16.71
CA SER A 722 -19.76 -18.79 16.16
C SER A 722 -18.29 -19.07 16.49
N TYR A 723 -17.42 -18.04 16.42
CA TYR A 723 -16.01 -18.21 16.78
C TYR A 723 -15.83 -18.37 18.29
N SER A 724 -16.59 -17.66 19.12
CA SER A 724 -16.59 -17.87 20.58
C SER A 724 -16.99 -19.32 20.95
N GLN A 725 -18.06 -19.84 20.32
CA GLN A 725 -18.47 -21.21 20.51
C GLN A 725 -17.41 -22.23 20.05
N PHE A 726 -16.72 -21.96 18.96
CA PHE A 726 -15.64 -22.80 18.48
C PHE A 726 -14.48 -22.83 19.48
N ILE A 727 -14.01 -21.67 19.98
CA ILE A 727 -12.98 -21.56 21.02
C ILE A 727 -13.36 -22.40 22.24
N ASP A 728 -14.58 -22.24 22.74
CA ASP A 728 -15.08 -23.01 23.91
C ASP A 728 -15.03 -24.52 23.66
N THR A 729 -15.35 -24.95 22.45
CA THR A 729 -15.33 -26.37 22.08
C THR A 729 -13.90 -26.90 22.06
N ILE A 730 -12.96 -26.17 21.50
CA ILE A 730 -11.52 -26.54 21.46
C ILE A 730 -10.96 -26.59 22.90
N ILE A 731 -11.20 -25.55 23.70
CA ILE A 731 -10.70 -25.53 25.10
C ILE A 731 -11.27 -26.69 25.92
N LYS A 732 -12.55 -27.05 25.73
CA LYS A 732 -13.15 -28.21 26.41
C LYS A 732 -12.51 -29.54 25.99
N SER A 733 -12.23 -29.69 24.69
CA SER A 733 -11.59 -30.92 24.18
C SER A 733 -10.15 -31.11 24.68
N LEU A 734 -9.42 -30.02 24.98
CA LEU A 734 -8.08 -30.07 25.54
C LEU A 734 -8.05 -30.38 27.04
N LYS A 735 -9.17 -30.22 27.75
CA LYS A 735 -9.29 -30.53 29.19
C LYS A 735 -9.75 -31.97 29.46
N GLN A 736 -10.23 -32.66 28.44
CA GLN A 736 -10.57 -34.09 28.45
C GLN A 736 -9.38 -34.94 28.03
#